data_ac0c07677026ed22f6128dbfae7d14f2
#
_entry.id   ac0c07677026ed22f6128dbfae7d14f2
#
_cell.length_a   1.000
_cell.length_b   1.000
_cell.length_c   1.000
_cell.angle_alpha   90.00
_cell.angle_beta   90.00
_cell.angle_gamma   90.00
#
_symmetry.space_group_name_H-M   'P 1'
#
loop_
_entity.id
_entity.type
_entity.pdbx_description
1 polymer ?
#
loop_
_entity_poly.entity_id
_entity_poly.type
_entity_poly.pdbx_seq_one_letter_code
_entity_poly.pdbx_strand_id
1 'polypeptide(L)'
;MEQKAKEAASHAAIPVSISAMLVTLGVVYGDIGTSPMYVTKALVAGNGGIGSVTEEFVLGALSLVVWTVTLLTTIKYVLISLRADNHGEGGIFALYSLVKRCGKWLIIPAMLGGAALLADGILTPAVTVTTAIEGLRTIPAVHAVLGDDQGRVVAITLAIIIVLFLVQRIGTAKIGHAFGPIMTLWFLFLGGTGLFFVFQHPAVLLCLNPVRGIAFLLSPNNHAGIMILGSCFLATTGAEALYSDMGHVGRGNIYATWPFVKCCLLLSYMGQGAWLMNNAANPELMGIADLNPFYQMLAPGLRPFAVGLSTVAAIIASQALVTGAFSLVSEASRLDLMPHMQVFYPAETKGQLYIPMVNNVMLVGCVIVVLLFQNSAHMEAAYGLAITLTMMCTTLLLFFYLHEERKLKVAPWIFAAFFLLLEGFFFVSSLTKFFHGGYFTILMAALIMGIMVCWYNGTAVEQRQFTLLPLRSYLPQLKRLRDDDRYERMSDNVVYLTKDTHTDYIDRDIVYSILDKHPKRARAWWFVNVETMDEPHTFAYSVETFGTDYVFRVHLYLGYKINQRVNAYLRQVVQDLAATGELPPQTHDYSVYKDPGNIGTFKFVLIRKLLAPESDVEPSERTAITLKYIIRRAAGTPARWYGLENSNVSFEYVPLFTKFKAVNKMQRLAPNERP
;
A
#
# COMPACT_ATOMS: atom_id res chain seq x y z
N MET A 1 28.55 -17.93 -8.61
CA MET A 1 28.35 -17.12 -9.82
C MET A 1 27.08 -17.51 -10.58
N GLU A 2 26.76 -18.79 -10.76
CA GLU A 2 25.51 -19.23 -11.40
C GLU A 2 24.24 -18.84 -10.63
N GLN A 3 24.28 -18.84 -9.31
CA GLN A 3 23.15 -18.46 -8.48
C GLN A 3 22.86 -16.94 -8.60
N LYS A 4 23.89 -16.09 -8.64
CA LYS A 4 23.75 -14.65 -8.93
C LYS A 4 23.31 -14.36 -10.37
N ALA A 5 23.69 -15.22 -11.32
CA ALA A 5 23.23 -15.12 -12.71
C ALA A 5 21.77 -15.58 -12.86
N LYS A 6 21.33 -16.59 -12.09
CA LYS A 6 19.92 -17.01 -12.02
C LYS A 6 19.04 -15.98 -11.29
N GLU A 7 19.52 -15.37 -10.20
CA GLU A 7 18.84 -14.26 -9.53
C GLU A 7 18.71 -13.03 -10.45
N ALA A 8 19.75 -12.71 -11.23
CA ALA A 8 19.70 -11.64 -12.24
C ALA A 8 18.73 -11.96 -13.40
N ALA A 9 18.55 -13.23 -13.75
CA ALA A 9 17.62 -13.66 -14.80
C ALA A 9 16.15 -13.74 -14.31
N SER A 10 15.89 -13.91 -13.03
CA SER A 10 14.53 -13.93 -12.46
C SER A 10 13.87 -12.55 -12.40
N HIS A 11 14.65 -11.48 -12.49
CA HIS A 11 14.20 -10.09 -12.61
C HIS A 11 14.28 -9.57 -14.04
N ALA A 12 13.92 -10.39 -15.03
CA ALA A 12 13.80 -9.93 -16.40
C ALA A 12 12.82 -8.75 -16.45
N ALA A 13 13.34 -7.58 -16.82
CA ALA A 13 12.52 -6.37 -16.98
C ALA A 13 11.33 -6.69 -17.89
N ILE A 14 10.12 -6.32 -17.47
CA ILE A 14 8.91 -6.53 -18.28
C ILE A 14 9.15 -5.92 -19.66
N PRO A 15 9.08 -6.69 -20.74
CA PRO A 15 9.41 -6.21 -22.07
C PRO A 15 8.42 -5.13 -22.52
N VAL A 16 8.93 -4.16 -23.27
CA VAL A 16 8.08 -3.13 -23.89
C VAL A 16 7.28 -3.80 -25.01
N SER A 17 5.96 -3.82 -24.87
CA SER A 17 5.05 -4.42 -25.84
C SER A 17 3.71 -3.65 -25.86
N ILE A 18 3.00 -3.74 -27.00
CA ILE A 18 1.68 -3.08 -27.14
C ILE A 18 0.70 -3.56 -26.06
N SER A 19 0.72 -4.86 -25.75
CA SER A 19 -0.12 -5.42 -24.69
C SER A 19 0.24 -4.85 -23.31
N ALA A 20 1.54 -4.76 -22.99
CA ALA A 20 2.00 -4.18 -21.73
C ALA A 20 1.74 -2.67 -21.66
N MET A 21 1.85 -1.94 -22.77
CA MET A 21 1.46 -0.52 -22.86
C MET A 21 -0.02 -0.32 -22.60
N LEU A 22 -0.91 -1.16 -23.14
CA LEU A 22 -2.34 -1.11 -22.87
C LEU A 22 -2.65 -1.38 -21.39
N VAL A 23 -2.00 -2.38 -20.79
CA VAL A 23 -2.12 -2.63 -19.34
C VAL A 23 -1.64 -1.43 -18.54
N THR A 24 -0.54 -0.80 -18.94
CA THR A 24 -0.01 0.42 -18.29
C THR A 24 -1.02 1.56 -18.32
N LEU A 25 -1.69 1.79 -19.47
CA LEU A 25 -2.73 2.81 -19.59
C LEU A 25 -3.90 2.56 -18.62
N GLY A 26 -4.27 1.30 -18.42
CA GLY A 26 -5.36 0.95 -17.53
C GLY A 26 -5.03 0.99 -16.04
N VAL A 27 -3.82 0.56 -15.67
CA VAL A 27 -3.45 0.39 -14.25
C VAL A 27 -2.78 1.64 -13.67
N VAL A 28 -1.85 2.26 -14.41
CA VAL A 28 -0.98 3.32 -13.88
C VAL A 28 -1.61 4.71 -13.99
N TYR A 29 -2.32 4.98 -15.09
CA TYR A 29 -2.78 6.33 -15.39
C TYR A 29 -4.26 6.58 -15.08
N GLY A 30 -4.89 5.71 -14.31
CA GLY A 30 -6.29 5.87 -13.91
C GLY A 30 -6.53 7.19 -13.17
N ASP A 31 -5.78 7.42 -12.11
CA ASP A 31 -5.94 8.58 -11.24
C ASP A 31 -5.55 9.89 -11.93
N ILE A 32 -4.38 9.94 -12.58
CA ILE A 32 -3.95 11.10 -13.39
C ILE A 32 -4.99 11.41 -14.49
N GLY A 33 -5.58 10.37 -15.10
CA GLY A 33 -6.55 10.50 -16.19
C GLY A 33 -7.87 11.10 -15.75
N THR A 34 -8.24 11.03 -14.49
CA THR A 34 -9.49 11.59 -13.96
C THR A 34 -9.36 13.06 -13.54
N SER A 35 -8.14 13.58 -13.36
CA SER A 35 -7.88 14.96 -12.94
C SER A 35 -8.56 16.03 -13.81
N PRO A 36 -8.69 15.91 -15.15
CA PRO A 36 -9.38 16.90 -15.98
C PRO A 36 -10.84 17.14 -15.62
N MET A 37 -11.49 16.19 -14.93
CA MET A 37 -12.88 16.33 -14.52
C MET A 37 -13.11 17.36 -13.42
N TYR A 38 -12.07 17.64 -12.60
CA TYR A 38 -12.22 18.50 -11.42
C TYR A 38 -11.22 19.65 -11.31
N VAL A 39 -10.04 19.56 -11.92
CA VAL A 39 -8.99 20.59 -11.79
C VAL A 39 -9.46 21.97 -12.28
N THR A 40 -10.02 22.05 -13.48
CA THR A 40 -10.49 23.32 -14.04
C THR A 40 -11.68 23.87 -13.29
N LYS A 41 -12.58 22.98 -12.80
CA LYS A 41 -13.67 23.33 -11.87
C LYS A 41 -13.12 23.99 -10.60
N ALA A 42 -12.11 23.35 -9.96
CA ALA A 42 -11.48 23.86 -8.76
C ALA A 42 -10.74 25.19 -8.97
N LEU A 43 -10.14 25.40 -10.16
CA LEU A 43 -9.49 26.67 -10.51
C LEU A 43 -10.51 27.81 -10.64
N VAL A 44 -11.60 27.58 -11.36
CA VAL A 44 -12.67 28.57 -11.57
C VAL A 44 -13.35 28.90 -10.24
N ALA A 45 -13.73 27.89 -9.47
CA ALA A 45 -14.34 28.07 -8.14
C ALA A 45 -13.41 28.81 -7.18
N GLY A 46 -12.11 28.46 -7.15
CA GLY A 46 -11.10 29.09 -6.29
C GLY A 46 -10.84 30.57 -6.62
N ASN A 47 -11.05 31.00 -7.87
CA ASN A 47 -10.84 32.39 -8.27
C ASN A 47 -12.10 33.24 -8.19
N GLY A 48 -13.21 32.75 -7.64
CA GLY A 48 -14.46 33.51 -7.47
C GLY A 48 -15.56 33.19 -8.51
N GLY A 49 -15.47 32.03 -9.16
CA GLY A 49 -16.47 31.55 -10.10
C GLY A 49 -16.30 32.06 -11.52
N ILE A 50 -17.27 31.73 -12.40
CA ILE A 50 -17.16 32.04 -13.84
C ILE A 50 -17.15 33.54 -14.14
N GLY A 51 -17.79 34.34 -13.30
CA GLY A 51 -17.83 35.82 -13.49
C GLY A 51 -16.46 36.50 -13.32
N SER A 52 -15.49 35.85 -12.74
CA SER A 52 -14.10 36.34 -12.59
C SER A 52 -13.14 35.76 -13.62
N VAL A 53 -13.64 34.97 -14.58
CA VAL A 53 -12.82 34.35 -15.63
C VAL A 53 -12.47 35.42 -16.68
N THR A 54 -11.18 35.72 -16.76
CA THR A 54 -10.58 36.57 -17.78
C THR A 54 -9.65 35.77 -18.68
N GLU A 55 -9.28 36.28 -19.81
CA GLU A 55 -8.26 35.65 -20.68
C GLU A 55 -6.94 35.48 -19.94
N GLU A 56 -6.52 36.47 -19.16
CA GLU A 56 -5.31 36.43 -18.36
C GLU A 56 -5.39 35.29 -17.29
N PHE A 57 -6.54 35.16 -16.60
CA PHE A 57 -6.77 34.06 -15.66
C PHE A 57 -6.61 32.71 -16.33
N VAL A 58 -7.28 32.50 -17.47
CA VAL A 58 -7.24 31.21 -18.19
C VAL A 58 -5.81 30.87 -18.60
N LEU A 59 -5.11 31.80 -19.27
CA LEU A 59 -3.76 31.58 -19.74
C LEU A 59 -2.77 31.37 -18.60
N GLY A 60 -2.91 32.14 -17.53
CA GLY A 60 -2.05 32.04 -16.34
C GLY A 60 -2.28 30.75 -15.56
N ALA A 61 -3.53 30.44 -15.22
CA ALA A 61 -3.87 29.22 -14.46
C ALA A 61 -3.51 27.95 -15.23
N LEU A 62 -3.80 27.90 -16.55
CA LEU A 62 -3.40 26.76 -17.38
C LEU A 62 -1.89 26.65 -17.52
N SER A 63 -1.17 27.78 -17.62
CA SER A 63 0.30 27.76 -17.62
C SER A 63 0.83 27.11 -16.33
N LEU A 64 0.28 27.47 -15.18
CA LEU A 64 0.64 26.82 -13.89
C LEU A 64 0.35 25.32 -13.92
N VAL A 65 -0.81 24.88 -14.43
CA VAL A 65 -1.14 23.45 -14.56
C VAL A 65 -0.15 22.72 -15.46
N VAL A 66 0.12 23.24 -16.66
CA VAL A 66 1.05 22.66 -17.64
C VAL A 66 2.43 22.46 -17.04
N TRP A 67 2.95 23.47 -16.36
CA TRP A 67 4.29 23.42 -15.78
C TRP A 67 4.33 22.59 -14.49
N THR A 68 3.27 22.55 -13.69
CA THR A 68 3.15 21.67 -12.54
C THR A 68 3.21 20.20 -12.97
N VAL A 69 2.41 19.78 -13.97
CA VAL A 69 2.48 18.42 -14.53
C VAL A 69 3.85 18.14 -15.16
N THR A 70 4.46 19.13 -15.81
CA THR A 70 5.78 18.95 -16.42
C THR A 70 6.88 18.78 -15.37
N LEU A 71 6.94 19.64 -14.36
CA LEU A 71 8.00 19.61 -13.34
C LEU A 71 7.82 18.44 -12.40
N LEU A 72 6.63 18.28 -11.81
CA LEU A 72 6.41 17.23 -10.82
C LEU A 72 6.25 15.87 -11.50
N THR A 73 5.26 15.67 -12.36
CA THR A 73 5.00 14.33 -12.88
C THR A 73 6.06 13.91 -13.90
N THR A 74 6.39 14.76 -14.89
CA THR A 74 7.34 14.33 -15.94
C THR A 74 8.79 14.31 -15.42
N ILE A 75 9.30 15.44 -14.90
CA ILE A 75 10.73 15.56 -14.56
C ILE A 75 11.00 14.78 -13.28
N LYS A 76 10.29 15.06 -12.17
CA LYS A 76 10.56 14.42 -10.88
C LYS A 76 10.21 12.93 -10.91
N TYR A 77 8.97 12.55 -11.28
CA TYR A 77 8.55 11.16 -11.19
C TYR A 77 9.01 10.33 -12.39
N VAL A 78 8.61 10.69 -13.62
CA VAL A 78 8.91 9.83 -14.78
C VAL A 78 10.39 9.79 -15.11
N LEU A 79 11.13 10.92 -15.09
CA LEU A 79 12.53 10.93 -15.50
C LEU A 79 13.51 10.60 -14.36
N ILE A 80 13.19 10.94 -13.10
CA ILE A 80 14.11 10.78 -11.98
C ILE A 80 13.69 9.63 -11.08
N SER A 81 12.46 9.66 -10.49
CA SER A 81 12.02 8.68 -9.48
C SER A 81 11.94 7.25 -10.03
N LEU A 82 11.48 7.05 -11.27
CA LEU A 82 11.42 5.71 -11.90
C LEU A 82 12.80 5.04 -12.06
N ARG A 83 13.90 5.79 -11.87
CA ARG A 83 15.28 5.22 -11.87
C ARG A 83 15.71 4.72 -10.49
N ALA A 84 14.97 5.06 -9.45
CA ALA A 84 15.19 4.62 -8.09
C ALA A 84 14.28 3.42 -7.80
N ASP A 85 14.59 2.28 -8.41
CA ASP A 85 13.87 1.03 -8.24
C ASP A 85 14.65 0.07 -7.34
N ASN A 86 13.93 -0.69 -6.52
CA ASN A 86 14.45 -1.77 -5.71
C ASN A 86 13.95 -3.10 -6.29
N HIS A 87 14.81 -3.81 -7.03
CA HIS A 87 14.44 -5.05 -7.74
C HIS A 87 13.22 -4.91 -8.66
N GLY A 88 13.11 -3.76 -9.34
CA GLY A 88 11.98 -3.44 -10.22
C GLY A 88 10.76 -2.87 -9.51
N GLU A 89 10.69 -2.88 -8.18
CA GLU A 89 9.63 -2.26 -7.39
C GLU A 89 9.93 -0.78 -7.14
N GLY A 90 8.91 0.09 -7.25
CA GLY A 90 8.97 1.52 -6.97
C GLY A 90 8.16 1.90 -5.74
N GLY A 91 8.00 3.20 -5.52
CA GLY A 91 7.24 3.73 -4.38
C GLY A 91 8.09 4.09 -3.17
N ILE A 92 7.47 4.71 -2.17
CA ILE A 92 8.19 5.32 -1.04
C ILE A 92 8.90 4.29 -0.16
N PHE A 93 8.35 3.09 0.04
CA PHE A 93 9.00 2.05 0.85
C PHE A 93 10.11 1.33 0.10
N ALA A 94 9.98 1.11 -1.20
CA ALA A 94 11.06 0.63 -2.05
C ALA A 94 12.23 1.62 -2.04
N LEU A 95 11.94 2.91 -2.17
CA LEU A 95 12.95 3.98 -2.08
C LEU A 95 13.62 4.03 -0.71
N TYR A 96 12.85 3.91 0.40
CA TYR A 96 13.42 3.82 1.75
C TYR A 96 14.35 2.62 1.88
N SER A 97 14.00 1.47 1.30
CA SER A 97 14.85 0.26 1.34
C SER A 97 16.24 0.49 0.75
N LEU A 98 16.35 1.33 -0.28
CA LEU A 98 17.63 1.72 -0.90
C LEU A 98 18.46 2.61 0.02
N VAL A 99 17.82 3.54 0.76
CA VAL A 99 18.50 4.56 1.55
C VAL A 99 18.55 4.30 3.05
N LYS A 100 17.97 3.21 3.55
CA LYS A 100 17.89 2.90 4.99
C LYS A 100 19.26 2.84 5.69
N ARG A 101 20.34 2.59 4.93
CA ARG A 101 21.72 2.55 5.45
C ARG A 101 22.29 3.95 5.72
N CYS A 102 21.76 4.99 5.07
CA CYS A 102 22.24 6.37 5.20
C CYS A 102 21.88 7.00 6.54
N GLY A 103 20.78 6.53 7.19
CA GLY A 103 20.40 7.04 8.51
C GLY A 103 19.10 6.41 9.03
N LYS A 104 19.09 6.07 10.32
CA LYS A 104 17.90 5.48 10.96
C LYS A 104 16.68 6.41 10.97
N TRP A 105 16.89 7.71 10.97
CA TRP A 105 15.83 8.73 11.01
C TRP A 105 15.03 8.79 9.70
N LEU A 106 15.58 8.30 8.57
CA LEU A 106 14.91 8.26 7.27
C LEU A 106 13.65 7.38 7.27
N ILE A 107 13.47 6.56 8.29
CA ILE A 107 12.24 5.81 8.51
C ILE A 107 11.04 6.73 8.78
N ILE A 108 11.27 7.91 9.40
CA ILE A 108 10.19 8.87 9.73
C ILE A 108 9.53 9.42 8.45
N PRO A 109 10.27 10.01 7.48
CA PRO A 109 9.66 10.44 6.23
C PRO A 109 9.09 9.28 5.42
N ALA A 110 9.67 8.08 5.49
CA ALA A 110 9.09 6.90 4.82
C ALA A 110 7.73 6.51 5.42
N MET A 111 7.60 6.45 6.75
CA MET A 111 6.34 6.19 7.43
C MET A 111 5.31 7.29 7.17
N LEU A 112 5.73 8.56 7.26
CA LEU A 112 4.84 9.71 7.07
C LEU A 112 4.29 9.75 5.65
N GLY A 113 5.15 9.62 4.64
CA GLY A 113 4.71 9.62 3.25
C GLY A 113 3.91 8.38 2.88
N GLY A 114 4.30 7.19 3.39
CA GLY A 114 3.52 5.96 3.20
C GLY A 114 2.14 6.04 3.85
N ALA A 115 2.04 6.60 5.05
CA ALA A 115 0.77 6.82 5.74
C ALA A 115 -0.13 7.83 5.02
N ALA A 116 0.47 8.92 4.50
CA ALA A 116 -0.25 9.92 3.72
C ALA A 116 -0.74 9.34 2.37
N LEU A 117 0.07 8.51 1.70
CA LEU A 117 -0.33 7.83 0.46
C LEU A 117 -1.46 6.80 0.70
N LEU A 118 -1.46 6.09 1.83
CA LEU A 118 -2.57 5.21 2.21
C LEU A 118 -3.86 5.99 2.54
N ALA A 119 -3.74 7.15 3.18
CA ALA A 119 -4.87 8.05 3.43
C ALA A 119 -5.46 8.60 2.12
N ASP A 120 -4.59 8.93 1.17
CA ASP A 120 -4.95 9.30 -0.20
C ASP A 120 -5.74 8.19 -0.92
N GLY A 121 -5.30 6.93 -0.76
CA GLY A 121 -5.99 5.76 -1.30
C GLY A 121 -7.44 5.61 -0.81
N ILE A 122 -7.81 6.16 0.33
CA ILE A 122 -9.18 6.20 0.84
C ILE A 122 -9.98 7.35 0.20
N LEU A 123 -9.34 8.48 -0.07
CA LEU A 123 -10.00 9.67 -0.59
C LEU A 123 -10.28 9.59 -2.09
N THR A 124 -9.35 9.08 -2.86
CA THR A 124 -9.44 9.08 -4.34
C THR A 124 -10.68 8.38 -4.89
N PRO A 125 -11.08 7.18 -4.43
CA PRO A 125 -12.33 6.57 -4.89
C PRO A 125 -13.56 7.43 -4.58
N ALA A 126 -13.58 8.08 -3.41
CA ALA A 126 -14.67 8.95 -3.01
C ALA A 126 -14.76 10.19 -3.92
N VAL A 127 -13.63 10.88 -4.14
CA VAL A 127 -13.57 12.09 -4.99
C VAL A 127 -13.94 11.79 -6.43
N THR A 128 -13.25 10.83 -7.05
CA THR A 128 -13.38 10.58 -8.49
C THR A 128 -14.76 10.06 -8.88
N VAL A 129 -15.31 9.12 -8.08
CA VAL A 129 -16.66 8.58 -8.33
C VAL A 129 -17.71 9.66 -8.08
N THR A 130 -17.61 10.43 -6.98
CA THR A 130 -18.57 11.52 -6.72
C THR A 130 -18.56 12.56 -7.85
N THR A 131 -17.38 13.00 -8.30
CA THR A 131 -17.24 13.97 -9.40
C THR A 131 -17.87 13.45 -10.70
N ALA A 132 -17.68 12.16 -11.01
CA ALA A 132 -18.28 11.56 -12.20
C ALA A 132 -19.81 11.51 -12.10
N ILE A 133 -20.35 11.17 -10.92
CA ILE A 133 -21.81 11.12 -10.69
C ILE A 133 -22.44 12.50 -10.63
N GLU A 134 -21.75 13.50 -10.08
CA GLU A 134 -22.19 14.92 -10.19
C GLU A 134 -22.33 15.37 -11.65
N GLY A 135 -21.53 14.82 -12.56
CA GLY A 135 -21.66 15.03 -13.99
C GLY A 135 -23.04 14.65 -14.58
N LEU A 136 -23.79 13.73 -13.93
CA LEU A 136 -25.16 13.36 -14.34
C LEU A 136 -26.11 14.55 -14.33
N ARG A 137 -25.88 15.55 -13.48
CA ARG A 137 -26.71 16.78 -13.42
C ARG A 137 -26.60 17.63 -14.67
N THR A 138 -25.55 17.46 -15.47
CA THR A 138 -25.39 18.19 -16.74
C THR A 138 -26.27 17.64 -17.87
N ILE A 139 -26.93 16.50 -17.66
CA ILE A 139 -27.81 15.83 -18.61
C ILE A 139 -29.27 16.23 -18.30
N PRO A 140 -29.97 16.99 -19.16
CA PRO A 140 -31.31 17.53 -18.85
C PRO A 140 -32.32 16.46 -18.44
N ALA A 141 -32.36 15.32 -19.12
CA ALA A 141 -33.28 14.23 -18.81
C ALA A 141 -33.02 13.58 -17.44
N VAL A 142 -31.75 13.52 -17.02
CA VAL A 142 -31.35 12.96 -15.72
C VAL A 142 -31.52 14.00 -14.62
N HIS A 143 -31.25 15.28 -14.91
CA HIS A 143 -31.47 16.38 -13.98
C HIS A 143 -32.95 16.49 -13.57
N ALA A 144 -33.89 16.26 -14.51
CA ALA A 144 -35.31 16.21 -14.20
C ALA A 144 -35.67 15.16 -13.13
N VAL A 145 -34.92 14.07 -13.04
CA VAL A 145 -35.13 12.98 -12.05
C VAL A 145 -34.28 13.17 -10.81
N LEU A 146 -32.99 13.50 -10.97
CA LEU A 146 -32.05 13.65 -9.86
C LEU A 146 -32.29 14.94 -9.07
N GLY A 147 -32.68 16.03 -9.76
CA GLY A 147 -32.78 17.36 -9.18
C GLY A 147 -31.45 17.87 -8.64
N ASP A 148 -31.52 18.83 -7.74
CA ASP A 148 -30.36 19.35 -6.97
C ASP A 148 -30.12 18.58 -5.67
N ASP A 149 -30.82 17.45 -5.46
CA ASP A 149 -30.72 16.64 -4.25
C ASP A 149 -29.34 15.94 -4.21
N GLN A 150 -28.47 16.41 -3.30
CA GLN A 150 -27.15 15.83 -3.07
C GLN A 150 -27.24 14.42 -2.47
N GLY A 151 -28.30 14.13 -1.72
CA GLY A 151 -28.49 12.79 -1.12
C GLY A 151 -28.59 11.68 -2.16
N ARG A 152 -29.20 11.96 -3.34
CA ARG A 152 -29.29 10.98 -4.44
C ARG A 152 -27.92 10.72 -5.07
N VAL A 153 -27.10 11.76 -5.27
CA VAL A 153 -25.72 11.62 -5.75
C VAL A 153 -24.91 10.78 -4.77
N VAL A 154 -24.99 11.08 -3.48
CA VAL A 154 -24.34 10.31 -2.41
C VAL A 154 -24.77 8.85 -2.42
N ALA A 155 -26.07 8.56 -2.55
CA ALA A 155 -26.57 7.19 -2.59
C ALA A 155 -26.03 6.38 -3.78
N ILE A 156 -26.00 6.99 -4.98
CA ILE A 156 -25.44 6.34 -6.20
C ILE A 156 -23.93 6.13 -6.03
N THR A 157 -23.21 7.13 -5.55
CA THR A 157 -21.75 7.03 -5.27
C THR A 157 -21.45 5.90 -4.30
N LEU A 158 -22.19 5.82 -3.18
CA LEU A 158 -22.01 4.75 -2.20
C LEU A 158 -22.30 3.37 -2.80
N ALA A 159 -23.35 3.24 -3.60
CA ALA A 159 -23.67 1.97 -4.27
C ALA A 159 -22.49 1.52 -5.17
N ILE A 160 -21.94 2.43 -5.97
CA ILE A 160 -20.80 2.14 -6.84
C ILE A 160 -19.56 1.75 -6.02
N ILE A 161 -19.23 2.50 -4.96
CA ILE A 161 -18.07 2.23 -4.10
C ILE A 161 -18.21 0.86 -3.42
N ILE A 162 -19.39 0.55 -2.86
CA ILE A 162 -19.64 -0.74 -2.21
C ILE A 162 -19.45 -1.89 -3.20
N VAL A 163 -20.02 -1.78 -4.40
CA VAL A 163 -19.87 -2.79 -5.46
C VAL A 163 -18.40 -2.93 -5.87
N LEU A 164 -17.68 -1.81 -6.02
CA LEU A 164 -16.26 -1.79 -6.37
C LEU A 164 -15.42 -2.60 -5.36
N PHE A 165 -15.59 -2.36 -4.06
CA PHE A 165 -14.85 -3.07 -3.02
C PHE A 165 -15.27 -4.54 -2.85
N LEU A 166 -16.53 -4.89 -3.13
CA LEU A 166 -17.01 -6.28 -3.13
C LEU A 166 -16.42 -7.10 -4.29
N VAL A 167 -16.32 -6.49 -5.47
CA VAL A 167 -15.75 -7.12 -6.67
C VAL A 167 -14.24 -7.31 -6.55
N GLN A 168 -13.57 -6.51 -5.74
CA GLN A 168 -12.12 -6.60 -5.50
C GLN A 168 -11.68 -8.00 -5.06
N ARG A 169 -12.52 -8.71 -4.30
CA ARG A 169 -12.26 -10.08 -3.83
C ARG A 169 -12.13 -11.10 -4.96
N ILE A 170 -12.82 -10.86 -6.09
CA ILE A 170 -12.80 -11.78 -7.26
C ILE A 170 -11.48 -11.67 -8.02
N GLY A 171 -10.74 -10.59 -7.79
CA GLY A 171 -9.47 -10.27 -8.45
C GLY A 171 -9.66 -9.43 -9.71
N THR A 172 -8.78 -8.44 -9.86
CA THR A 172 -8.80 -7.49 -10.98
C THR A 172 -8.20 -8.08 -12.26
N ALA A 173 -7.60 -9.28 -12.21
CA ALA A 173 -6.92 -9.88 -13.35
C ALA A 173 -7.82 -10.06 -14.58
N LYS A 174 -9.02 -10.58 -14.38
CA LYS A 174 -9.97 -10.82 -15.48
C LYS A 174 -10.55 -9.52 -16.04
N ILE A 175 -10.78 -8.54 -15.17
CA ILE A 175 -11.36 -7.24 -15.52
C ILE A 175 -10.29 -6.30 -16.05
N GLY A 176 -9.05 -6.43 -15.58
CA GLY A 176 -7.91 -5.59 -15.93
C GLY A 176 -7.55 -5.60 -17.41
N HIS A 177 -7.82 -6.68 -18.14
CA HIS A 177 -7.65 -6.71 -19.60
C HIS A 177 -8.57 -5.72 -20.33
N ALA A 178 -9.73 -5.38 -19.77
CA ALA A 178 -10.62 -4.39 -20.33
C ALA A 178 -10.21 -2.94 -19.98
N PHE A 179 -9.44 -2.75 -18.89
CA PHE A 179 -9.06 -1.42 -18.41
C PHE A 179 -8.20 -0.66 -19.42
N GLY A 180 -7.24 -1.33 -20.06
CA GLY A 180 -6.36 -0.72 -21.05
C GLY A 180 -7.11 -0.10 -22.24
N PRO A 181 -7.92 -0.86 -22.98
CA PRO A 181 -8.73 -0.34 -24.07
C PRO A 181 -9.68 0.77 -23.64
N ILE A 182 -10.36 0.65 -22.49
CA ILE A 182 -11.28 1.67 -21.98
C ILE A 182 -10.52 2.96 -21.65
N MET A 183 -9.40 2.88 -20.95
CA MET A 183 -8.59 4.06 -20.64
C MET A 183 -7.94 4.68 -21.88
N THR A 184 -7.61 3.87 -22.88
CA THR A 184 -7.16 4.38 -24.17
C THR A 184 -8.27 5.20 -24.84
N LEU A 185 -9.51 4.69 -24.87
CA LEU A 185 -10.67 5.43 -25.37
C LEU A 185 -10.91 6.71 -24.55
N TRP A 186 -10.75 6.66 -23.23
CA TRP A 186 -10.86 7.82 -22.36
C TRP A 186 -9.83 8.90 -22.70
N PHE A 187 -8.54 8.55 -22.83
CA PHE A 187 -7.51 9.53 -23.21
C PHE A 187 -7.71 10.08 -24.62
N LEU A 188 -8.11 9.26 -25.57
CA LEU A 188 -8.46 9.73 -26.91
C LEU A 188 -9.66 10.68 -26.89
N PHE A 189 -10.66 10.41 -26.04
CA PHE A 189 -11.80 11.30 -25.84
C PHE A 189 -11.36 12.63 -25.22
N LEU A 190 -10.53 12.63 -24.19
CA LEU A 190 -9.96 13.84 -23.58
C LEU A 190 -9.14 14.65 -24.58
N GLY A 191 -8.23 13.99 -25.30
CA GLY A 191 -7.38 14.65 -26.29
C GLY A 191 -8.17 15.17 -27.48
N GLY A 192 -9.12 14.38 -28.01
CA GLY A 192 -9.93 14.76 -29.18
C GLY A 192 -10.87 15.93 -28.90
N THR A 193 -11.60 15.87 -27.76
CA THR A 193 -12.47 17.00 -27.37
C THR A 193 -11.66 18.24 -27.04
N GLY A 194 -10.52 18.09 -26.34
CA GLY A 194 -9.62 19.19 -26.05
C GLY A 194 -9.07 19.84 -27.31
N LEU A 195 -8.59 19.03 -28.26
CA LEU A 195 -8.04 19.53 -29.54
C LEU A 195 -9.08 20.30 -30.36
N PHE A 196 -10.33 19.83 -30.37
CA PHE A 196 -11.44 20.48 -31.05
C PHE A 196 -11.62 21.95 -30.58
N PHE A 197 -11.62 22.20 -29.27
CA PHE A 197 -11.75 23.53 -28.70
C PHE A 197 -10.49 24.38 -28.84
N VAL A 198 -9.31 23.75 -28.77
CA VAL A 198 -8.04 24.48 -29.06
C VAL A 198 -8.02 25.02 -30.46
N PHE A 199 -8.55 24.31 -31.46
CA PHE A 199 -8.66 24.83 -32.82
C PHE A 199 -9.64 26.00 -32.94
N GLN A 200 -10.68 26.06 -32.11
CA GLN A 200 -11.62 27.18 -32.09
C GLN A 200 -11.01 28.46 -31.49
N HIS A 201 -10.09 28.29 -30.50
CA HIS A 201 -9.44 29.42 -29.85
C HIS A 201 -7.93 29.15 -29.66
N PRO A 202 -7.11 29.24 -30.73
CA PRO A 202 -5.69 28.90 -30.69
C PRO A 202 -4.84 29.73 -29.71
N ALA A 203 -5.34 30.93 -29.31
CA ALA A 203 -4.67 31.80 -28.35
C ALA A 203 -4.38 31.06 -26.99
N VAL A 204 -5.16 30.01 -26.65
CA VAL A 204 -4.93 29.23 -25.47
C VAL A 204 -3.54 28.56 -25.44
N LEU A 205 -2.91 28.32 -26.60
CA LEU A 205 -1.55 27.76 -26.68
C LEU A 205 -0.49 28.69 -26.06
N LEU A 206 -0.79 29.97 -25.85
CA LEU A 206 0.10 30.90 -25.14
C LEU A 206 0.31 30.46 -23.66
N CYS A 207 -0.54 29.59 -23.08
CA CYS A 207 -0.35 29.03 -21.75
C CYS A 207 0.89 28.10 -21.65
N LEU A 208 1.44 27.65 -22.77
CA LEU A 208 2.70 26.86 -22.76
C LEU A 208 3.91 27.69 -22.28
N ASN A 209 3.82 29.04 -22.35
CA ASN A 209 4.86 29.90 -21.84
C ASN A 209 4.80 30.03 -20.32
N PRO A 210 5.86 29.56 -19.56
CA PRO A 210 5.86 29.58 -18.08
C PRO A 210 5.78 30.98 -17.49
N VAL A 211 6.23 32.01 -18.25
CA VAL A 211 6.18 33.40 -17.79
C VAL A 211 4.74 33.86 -17.55
N ARG A 212 3.77 33.34 -18.31
CA ARG A 212 2.34 33.64 -18.11
C ARG A 212 1.83 33.19 -16.76
N GLY A 213 2.23 31.98 -16.33
CA GLY A 213 1.86 31.45 -15.02
C GLY A 213 2.45 32.27 -13.87
N ILE A 214 3.75 32.60 -13.96
CA ILE A 214 4.43 33.40 -12.93
C ILE A 214 3.84 34.85 -12.90
N ALA A 215 3.63 35.46 -14.04
CA ALA A 215 3.02 36.79 -14.12
C ALA A 215 1.61 36.79 -13.51
N PHE A 216 0.81 35.76 -13.78
CA PHE A 216 -0.54 35.63 -13.24
C PHE A 216 -0.54 35.48 -11.71
N LEU A 217 0.44 34.80 -11.12
CA LEU A 217 0.53 34.69 -9.64
C LEU A 217 0.67 36.06 -8.96
N LEU A 218 1.25 37.05 -9.65
CA LEU A 218 1.46 38.41 -9.17
C LEU A 218 0.40 39.39 -9.67
N SER A 219 -0.56 38.94 -10.49
CA SER A 219 -1.59 39.76 -11.11
C SER A 219 -2.72 40.10 -10.11
N PRO A 220 -3.29 41.32 -10.19
CA PRO A 220 -4.52 41.68 -9.47
C PRO A 220 -5.74 40.84 -9.87
N ASN A 221 -5.75 40.26 -11.07
CA ASN A 221 -6.82 39.37 -11.56
C ASN A 221 -6.77 37.96 -10.95
N ASN A 222 -5.75 37.67 -10.18
CA ASN A 222 -5.64 36.45 -9.38
C ASN A 222 -6.28 36.68 -8.00
N HIS A 223 -7.57 36.49 -7.89
CA HIS A 223 -8.30 36.69 -6.63
C HIS A 223 -7.93 35.64 -5.58
N ALA A 224 -7.52 34.45 -6.00
CA ALA A 224 -7.06 33.40 -5.11
C ALA A 224 -5.62 33.62 -4.60
N GLY A 225 -4.84 34.50 -5.23
CA GLY A 225 -3.44 34.69 -4.91
C GLY A 225 -2.63 33.39 -5.04
N ILE A 226 -1.73 33.14 -4.09
CA ILE A 226 -0.89 31.93 -4.08
C ILE A 226 -1.72 30.65 -3.82
N MET A 227 -2.95 30.78 -3.30
CA MET A 227 -3.83 29.63 -3.00
C MET A 227 -4.30 28.90 -4.24
N ILE A 228 -4.23 29.51 -5.42
CA ILE A 228 -4.56 28.87 -6.70
C ILE A 228 -3.63 27.68 -6.99
N LEU A 229 -2.41 27.72 -6.47
CA LEU A 229 -1.44 26.62 -6.62
C LEU A 229 -1.97 25.30 -6.08
N GLY A 230 -2.75 25.30 -4.97
CA GLY A 230 -3.38 24.10 -4.44
C GLY A 230 -4.41 23.48 -5.37
N SER A 231 -5.05 24.27 -6.23
CA SER A 231 -5.94 23.74 -7.27
C SER A 231 -5.15 23.29 -8.51
N CYS A 232 -4.08 24.00 -8.90
CA CYS A 232 -3.17 23.55 -9.97
C CYS A 232 -2.49 22.21 -9.61
N PHE A 233 -2.15 22.03 -8.33
CA PHE A 233 -1.50 20.83 -7.84
C PHE A 233 -2.35 19.56 -8.04
N LEU A 234 -3.68 19.66 -8.00
CA LEU A 234 -4.59 18.54 -8.26
C LEU A 234 -4.37 17.89 -9.63
N ALA A 235 -3.74 18.58 -10.59
CA ALA A 235 -3.39 18.01 -11.88
C ALA A 235 -2.23 16.99 -11.82
N THR A 236 -1.54 16.88 -10.68
CA THR A 236 -0.43 15.92 -10.46
C THR A 236 -0.82 14.75 -9.58
N THR A 237 -2.09 14.64 -9.20
CA THR A 237 -2.62 13.48 -8.49
C THR A 237 -2.32 12.20 -9.27
N GLY A 238 -1.98 11.13 -8.57
CA GLY A 238 -1.57 9.87 -9.19
C GLY A 238 -0.09 9.77 -9.61
N ALA A 239 0.72 10.84 -9.49
CA ALA A 239 2.15 10.77 -9.81
C ALA A 239 2.93 9.87 -8.85
N GLU A 240 2.56 9.83 -7.56
CA GLU A 240 3.10 8.88 -6.58
C GLU A 240 2.65 7.44 -6.86
N ALA A 241 1.38 7.26 -7.21
CA ALA A 241 0.85 5.95 -7.60
C ALA A 241 1.57 5.42 -8.84
N LEU A 242 1.84 6.26 -9.85
CA LEU A 242 2.64 5.91 -11.03
C LEU A 242 4.02 5.35 -10.64
N TYR A 243 4.69 5.95 -9.66
CA TYR A 243 5.98 5.46 -9.17
C TYR A 243 5.83 4.15 -8.39
N SER A 244 4.81 4.00 -7.57
CA SER A 244 4.52 2.78 -6.83
C SER A 244 4.16 1.61 -7.75
N ASP A 245 3.36 1.87 -8.78
CA ASP A 245 2.87 0.84 -9.71
C ASP A 245 3.88 0.42 -10.78
N MET A 246 5.08 1.00 -10.78
CA MET A 246 6.16 0.67 -11.72
C MET A 246 6.46 -0.83 -11.75
N GLY A 247 6.43 -1.49 -10.60
CA GLY A 247 6.68 -2.93 -10.47
C GLY A 247 5.68 -3.81 -11.23
N HIS A 248 4.46 -3.31 -11.44
CA HIS A 248 3.38 -4.07 -12.11
C HIS A 248 3.50 -4.07 -13.64
N VAL A 249 4.06 -3.01 -14.21
CA VAL A 249 4.02 -2.79 -15.66
C VAL A 249 5.42 -2.63 -16.28
N GLY A 250 6.42 -2.36 -15.47
CA GLY A 250 7.79 -2.12 -15.91
C GLY A 250 8.01 -0.67 -16.40
N ARG A 251 9.16 -0.11 -16.02
CA ARG A 251 9.57 1.26 -16.33
C ARG A 251 9.52 1.61 -17.81
N GLY A 252 9.90 0.68 -18.69
CA GLY A 252 9.94 0.91 -20.15
C GLY A 252 8.58 1.22 -20.74
N ASN A 253 7.53 0.54 -20.28
CA ASN A 253 6.16 0.76 -20.74
C ASN A 253 5.61 2.12 -20.28
N ILE A 254 5.99 2.58 -19.07
CA ILE A 254 5.63 3.92 -18.58
C ILE A 254 6.30 4.99 -19.43
N TYR A 255 7.60 4.87 -19.77
CA TYR A 255 8.27 5.82 -20.64
C TYR A 255 7.65 5.90 -22.04
N ALA A 256 7.19 4.77 -22.58
CA ALA A 256 6.59 4.73 -23.90
C ALA A 256 5.19 5.34 -23.93
N THR A 257 4.38 5.17 -22.87
CA THR A 257 2.98 5.61 -22.83
C THR A 257 2.80 7.02 -22.28
N TRP A 258 3.70 7.50 -21.40
CA TRP A 258 3.59 8.81 -20.78
C TRP A 258 3.47 10.00 -21.77
N PRO A 259 4.24 10.09 -22.87
CA PRO A 259 4.09 11.18 -23.82
C PRO A 259 2.68 11.28 -24.41
N PHE A 260 2.04 10.16 -24.73
CA PHE A 260 0.67 10.10 -25.22
C PHE A 260 -0.32 10.60 -24.15
N VAL A 261 -0.23 10.06 -22.93
CA VAL A 261 -1.09 10.46 -21.81
C VAL A 261 -0.94 11.94 -21.51
N LYS A 262 0.30 12.44 -21.37
CA LYS A 262 0.57 13.86 -21.14
C LYS A 262 -0.04 14.75 -22.22
N CYS A 263 0.11 14.38 -23.49
CA CYS A 263 -0.45 15.15 -24.61
C CYS A 263 -1.98 15.23 -24.48
N CYS A 264 -2.66 14.11 -24.25
CA CYS A 264 -4.12 14.09 -24.09
C CYS A 264 -4.59 14.92 -22.89
N LEU A 265 -3.89 14.86 -21.75
CA LEU A 265 -4.20 15.66 -20.56
C LEU A 265 -4.06 17.15 -20.83
N LEU A 266 -2.93 17.57 -21.40
CA LEU A 266 -2.68 18.98 -21.69
C LEU A 266 -3.68 19.54 -22.73
N LEU A 267 -4.00 18.76 -23.76
CA LEU A 267 -5.05 19.15 -24.74
C LEU A 267 -6.41 19.28 -24.04
N SER A 268 -6.77 18.40 -23.11
CA SER A 268 -8.02 18.50 -22.38
C SER A 268 -8.08 19.79 -21.53
N TYR A 269 -7.03 20.11 -20.77
CA TYR A 269 -6.97 21.35 -19.99
C TYR A 269 -7.01 22.58 -20.86
N MET A 270 -6.24 22.61 -21.94
CA MET A 270 -6.27 23.73 -22.91
C MET A 270 -7.64 23.87 -23.60
N GLY A 271 -8.30 22.73 -23.92
CA GLY A 271 -9.65 22.77 -24.52
C GLY A 271 -10.70 23.35 -23.57
N GLN A 272 -10.65 22.96 -22.28
CA GLN A 272 -11.52 23.52 -21.24
C GLN A 272 -11.27 25.03 -21.08
N GLY A 273 -9.99 25.46 -21.12
CA GLY A 273 -9.64 26.87 -21.08
C GLY A 273 -10.11 27.65 -22.31
N ALA A 274 -9.94 27.09 -23.49
CA ALA A 274 -10.46 27.71 -24.76
C ALA A 274 -11.98 27.87 -24.69
N TRP A 275 -12.70 26.89 -24.20
CA TRP A 275 -14.14 26.95 -23.98
C TRP A 275 -14.50 28.05 -22.97
N LEU A 276 -13.79 28.14 -21.84
CA LEU A 276 -14.00 29.18 -20.83
C LEU A 276 -13.80 30.61 -21.44
N MET A 277 -12.74 30.83 -22.24
CA MET A 277 -12.47 32.11 -22.87
C MET A 277 -13.63 32.53 -23.79
N ASN A 278 -14.26 31.58 -24.49
CA ASN A 278 -15.38 31.86 -25.39
C ASN A 278 -16.71 32.07 -24.66
N ASN A 279 -16.87 31.57 -23.41
CA ASN A 279 -18.15 31.51 -22.72
C ASN A 279 -18.18 32.26 -21.37
N ALA A 280 -17.09 32.93 -20.98
CA ALA A 280 -16.99 33.64 -19.70
C ALA A 280 -18.08 34.72 -19.50
N ALA A 281 -18.54 35.34 -20.57
CA ALA A 281 -19.57 36.39 -20.55
C ALA A 281 -21.00 35.84 -20.70
N ASN A 282 -21.21 34.53 -20.75
CA ASN A 282 -22.55 33.96 -20.94
C ASN A 282 -23.38 34.03 -19.65
N PRO A 283 -24.51 34.78 -19.60
CA PRO A 283 -25.33 34.94 -18.39
C PRO A 283 -25.94 33.61 -17.88
N GLU A 284 -26.23 32.66 -18.77
CA GLU A 284 -26.82 31.38 -18.40
C GLU A 284 -25.86 30.55 -17.54
N LEU A 285 -24.54 30.66 -17.78
CA LEU A 285 -23.54 29.95 -17.04
C LEU A 285 -23.25 30.60 -15.68
N MET A 286 -23.49 31.91 -15.54
CA MET A 286 -23.30 32.63 -14.27
C MET A 286 -24.28 32.20 -13.19
N GLY A 287 -25.43 31.61 -13.57
CA GLY A 287 -26.43 31.08 -12.65
C GLY A 287 -26.13 29.68 -12.12
N ILE A 288 -25.11 28.99 -12.64
CA ILE A 288 -24.76 27.62 -12.23
C ILE A 288 -23.76 27.66 -11.09
N ALA A 289 -24.22 27.37 -9.88
CA ALA A 289 -23.42 27.46 -8.64
C ALA A 289 -22.21 26.51 -8.63
N ASP A 290 -22.29 25.35 -9.26
CA ASP A 290 -21.24 24.32 -9.28
C ASP A 290 -20.85 23.96 -10.72
N LEU A 291 -20.44 24.98 -11.46
CA LEU A 291 -20.08 24.84 -12.88
C LEU A 291 -18.88 23.90 -13.07
N ASN A 292 -19.09 22.84 -13.83
CA ASN A 292 -18.00 21.96 -14.24
C ASN A 292 -17.67 22.17 -15.74
N PRO A 293 -16.56 22.86 -16.07
CA PRO A 293 -16.19 23.17 -17.44
C PRO A 293 -16.04 21.93 -18.32
N PHE A 294 -15.55 20.82 -17.76
CA PHE A 294 -15.33 19.57 -18.50
C PHE A 294 -16.61 19.01 -19.12
N TYR A 295 -17.72 18.97 -18.37
CA TYR A 295 -19.00 18.47 -18.92
C TYR A 295 -19.75 19.53 -19.68
N GLN A 296 -19.65 20.80 -19.28
CA GLN A 296 -20.39 21.89 -19.92
C GLN A 296 -19.87 22.24 -21.32
N MET A 297 -18.57 22.05 -21.59
CA MET A 297 -18.03 22.27 -22.93
C MET A 297 -18.57 21.31 -23.98
N LEU A 298 -19.13 20.16 -23.55
CA LEU A 298 -19.61 19.13 -24.46
C LEU A 298 -21.02 19.43 -24.95
N ALA A 299 -21.29 19.13 -26.23
CA ALA A 299 -22.64 19.21 -26.78
C ALA A 299 -23.62 18.36 -25.96
N PRO A 300 -24.88 18.80 -25.75
CA PRO A 300 -25.86 18.10 -24.92
C PRO A 300 -26.04 16.61 -25.26
N GLY A 301 -25.97 16.24 -26.53
CA GLY A 301 -26.09 14.85 -27.00
C GLY A 301 -24.86 13.98 -26.66
N LEU A 302 -23.68 14.60 -26.44
CA LEU A 302 -22.43 13.88 -26.11
C LEU A 302 -22.24 13.71 -24.58
N ARG A 303 -22.91 14.52 -23.75
CA ARG A 303 -22.80 14.49 -22.29
C ARG A 303 -23.11 13.12 -21.67
N PRO A 304 -24.18 12.40 -22.07
CA PRO A 304 -24.45 11.07 -21.52
C PRO A 304 -23.30 10.07 -21.75
N PHE A 305 -22.71 10.10 -22.95
CA PHE A 305 -21.56 9.27 -23.27
C PHE A 305 -20.35 9.66 -22.42
N ALA A 306 -20.05 10.94 -22.28
CA ALA A 306 -18.95 11.46 -21.49
C ALA A 306 -19.08 11.08 -20.00
N VAL A 307 -20.28 11.23 -19.43
CA VAL A 307 -20.55 10.86 -18.03
C VAL A 307 -20.44 9.34 -17.82
N GLY A 308 -20.96 8.54 -18.75
CA GLY A 308 -20.78 7.08 -18.70
C GLY A 308 -19.33 6.67 -18.76
N LEU A 309 -18.56 7.22 -19.70
CA LEU A 309 -17.15 6.91 -19.89
C LEU A 309 -16.30 7.40 -18.71
N SER A 310 -16.55 8.61 -18.19
CA SER A 310 -15.87 9.15 -17.02
C SER A 310 -16.17 8.35 -15.74
N THR A 311 -17.42 7.86 -15.58
CA THR A 311 -17.77 6.98 -14.45
C THR A 311 -16.99 5.67 -14.51
N VAL A 312 -16.87 5.06 -15.68
CA VAL A 312 -16.06 3.84 -15.85
C VAL A 312 -14.59 4.13 -15.61
N ALA A 313 -14.07 5.26 -16.13
CA ALA A 313 -12.68 5.69 -15.86
C ALA A 313 -12.44 5.91 -14.36
N ALA A 314 -13.38 6.52 -13.63
CA ALA A 314 -13.31 6.71 -12.17
C ALA A 314 -13.31 5.37 -11.40
N ILE A 315 -14.10 4.39 -11.86
CA ILE A 315 -14.10 3.03 -11.30
C ILE A 315 -12.73 2.37 -11.54
N ILE A 316 -12.16 2.47 -12.73
CA ILE A 316 -10.83 1.92 -13.06
C ILE A 316 -9.74 2.58 -12.23
N ALA A 317 -9.75 3.90 -12.10
CA ALA A 317 -8.82 4.65 -11.27
C ALA A 317 -8.88 4.21 -9.81
N SER A 318 -10.10 4.05 -9.27
CA SER A 318 -10.33 3.58 -7.91
C SER A 318 -9.81 2.15 -7.70
N GLN A 319 -10.04 1.26 -8.66
CA GLN A 319 -9.54 -0.12 -8.63
C GLN A 319 -8.00 -0.18 -8.61
N ALA A 320 -7.35 0.60 -9.45
CA ALA A 320 -5.90 0.68 -9.54
C ALA A 320 -5.30 1.15 -8.21
N LEU A 321 -5.85 2.22 -7.63
CA LEU A 321 -5.36 2.79 -6.39
C LEU A 321 -5.54 1.86 -5.18
N VAL A 322 -6.69 1.16 -5.09
CA VAL A 322 -6.93 0.16 -4.04
C VAL A 322 -5.91 -0.99 -4.15
N THR A 323 -5.59 -1.43 -5.37
CA THR A 323 -4.56 -2.45 -5.60
C THR A 323 -3.17 -1.93 -5.23
N GLY A 324 -2.84 -0.69 -5.57
CA GLY A 324 -1.61 -0.01 -5.15
C GLY A 324 -1.48 0.09 -3.62
N ALA A 325 -2.58 0.37 -2.91
CA ALA A 325 -2.60 0.39 -1.45
C ALA A 325 -2.30 -1.00 -0.85
N PHE A 326 -2.78 -2.10 -1.45
CA PHE A 326 -2.41 -3.44 -1.00
C PHE A 326 -0.91 -3.70 -1.18
N SER A 327 -0.32 -3.30 -2.30
CA SER A 327 1.12 -3.44 -2.55
C SER A 327 1.92 -2.64 -1.53
N LEU A 328 1.53 -1.40 -1.26
CA LEU A 328 2.17 -0.52 -0.27
C LEU A 328 2.13 -1.12 1.14
N VAL A 329 0.98 -1.67 1.56
CA VAL A 329 0.84 -2.34 2.86
C VAL A 329 1.67 -3.63 2.92
N SER A 330 1.76 -4.38 1.83
CA SER A 330 2.62 -5.58 1.74
C SER A 330 4.09 -5.21 1.91
N GLU A 331 4.56 -4.16 1.25
CA GLU A 331 5.93 -3.64 1.40
C GLU A 331 6.21 -3.14 2.82
N ALA A 332 5.27 -2.38 3.41
CA ALA A 332 5.37 -1.94 4.81
C ALA A 332 5.48 -3.13 5.78
N SER A 333 4.74 -4.21 5.51
CA SER A 333 4.80 -5.43 6.33
C SER A 333 6.14 -6.15 6.20
N ARG A 334 6.77 -6.16 5.00
CA ARG A 334 8.12 -6.71 4.78
C ARG A 334 9.20 -5.90 5.47
N LEU A 335 8.98 -4.60 5.67
CA LEU A 335 9.89 -3.70 6.38
C LEU A 335 9.64 -3.67 7.91
N ASP A 336 8.79 -4.55 8.44
CA ASP A 336 8.37 -4.55 9.84
C ASP A 336 7.72 -3.22 10.31
N LEU A 337 7.12 -2.47 9.37
CA LEU A 337 6.38 -1.23 9.67
C LEU A 337 4.90 -1.47 9.92
N MET A 338 4.36 -2.59 9.43
CA MET A 338 2.98 -3.02 9.62
C MET A 338 2.91 -4.49 10.00
N PRO A 339 1.79 -4.94 10.61
CA PRO A 339 1.59 -6.35 10.93
C PRO A 339 1.53 -7.20 9.66
N HIS A 340 2.04 -8.43 9.75
CA HIS A 340 1.80 -9.42 8.71
C HIS A 340 0.31 -9.73 8.64
N MET A 341 -0.26 -9.60 7.45
CA MET A 341 -1.66 -9.88 7.15
C MET A 341 -1.75 -11.01 6.14
N GLN A 342 -2.93 -11.64 6.07
CA GLN A 342 -3.17 -12.66 5.06
C GLN A 342 -3.25 -11.99 3.68
N VAL A 343 -2.40 -12.42 2.76
CA VAL A 343 -2.33 -11.95 1.38
C VAL A 343 -2.81 -13.06 0.46
N PHE A 344 -3.67 -12.73 -0.47
CA PHE A 344 -4.14 -13.61 -1.54
C PHE A 344 -3.64 -13.10 -2.88
N TYR A 345 -3.25 -14.01 -3.76
CA TYR A 345 -2.80 -13.70 -5.11
C TYR A 345 -3.80 -14.24 -6.14
N PRO A 346 -4.79 -13.45 -6.56
CA PRO A 346 -5.83 -13.90 -7.49
C PRO A 346 -5.30 -14.12 -8.91
N ALA A 347 -4.19 -13.50 -9.28
CA ALA A 347 -3.58 -13.58 -10.61
C ALA A 347 -2.23 -14.31 -10.61
N GLU A 348 -1.68 -14.54 -11.81
CA GLU A 348 -0.33 -15.13 -11.97
C GLU A 348 0.81 -14.12 -11.82
N THR A 349 0.48 -12.84 -11.84
CA THR A 349 1.45 -11.78 -11.62
C THR A 349 1.55 -11.46 -10.13
N LYS A 350 2.77 -11.41 -9.59
CA LYS A 350 3.06 -11.10 -8.17
C LYS A 350 2.49 -9.75 -7.73
N GLY A 351 2.36 -8.81 -8.66
CA GLY A 351 1.85 -7.47 -8.38
C GLY A 351 0.36 -7.40 -8.07
N GLN A 352 -0.45 -8.40 -8.48
CA GLN A 352 -1.88 -8.41 -8.16
C GLN A 352 -2.14 -9.19 -6.88
N LEU A 353 -2.17 -8.48 -5.77
CA LEU A 353 -2.43 -9.04 -4.46
C LEU A 353 -3.72 -8.46 -3.86
N TYR A 354 -4.34 -9.21 -2.95
CA TYR A 354 -5.55 -8.84 -2.24
C TYR A 354 -5.38 -9.06 -0.74
N ILE A 355 -5.63 -8.03 0.05
CA ILE A 355 -5.55 -8.06 1.51
C ILE A 355 -6.94 -7.72 2.08
N PRO A 356 -7.72 -8.71 2.55
CA PRO A 356 -9.11 -8.49 2.98
C PRO A 356 -9.27 -7.42 4.06
N MET A 357 -8.33 -7.36 5.02
CA MET A 357 -8.38 -6.40 6.11
C MET A 357 -8.24 -4.97 5.57
N VAL A 358 -7.26 -4.75 4.69
CA VAL A 358 -7.03 -3.42 4.09
C VAL A 358 -8.22 -3.01 3.22
N ASN A 359 -8.76 -3.95 2.42
CA ASN A 359 -9.94 -3.72 1.61
C ASN A 359 -11.14 -3.24 2.45
N ASN A 360 -11.40 -3.91 3.58
CA ASN A 360 -12.52 -3.54 4.46
C ASN A 360 -12.28 -2.18 5.14
N VAL A 361 -11.06 -1.90 5.59
CA VAL A 361 -10.71 -0.61 6.21
C VAL A 361 -10.86 0.53 5.20
N MET A 362 -10.38 0.33 3.96
CA MET A 362 -10.54 1.30 2.88
C MET A 362 -12.02 1.52 2.51
N LEU A 363 -12.81 0.46 2.41
CA LEU A 363 -14.25 0.57 2.17
C LEU A 363 -14.94 1.45 3.25
N VAL A 364 -14.69 1.13 4.52
CA VAL A 364 -15.27 1.90 5.64
C VAL A 364 -14.79 3.35 5.59
N GLY A 365 -13.51 3.58 5.32
CA GLY A 365 -12.96 4.93 5.16
C GLY A 365 -13.61 5.69 4.02
N CYS A 366 -13.75 5.11 2.83
CA CYS A 366 -14.43 5.72 1.68
C CYS A 366 -15.90 6.06 1.99
N VAL A 367 -16.63 5.15 2.65
CA VAL A 367 -18.02 5.39 3.05
C VAL A 367 -18.11 6.57 4.02
N ILE A 368 -17.22 6.64 5.01
CA ILE A 368 -17.17 7.77 5.96
C ILE A 368 -16.89 9.08 5.21
N VAL A 369 -15.93 9.10 4.29
CA VAL A 369 -15.59 10.29 3.48
C VAL A 369 -16.80 10.79 2.69
N VAL A 370 -17.49 9.88 1.97
CA VAL A 370 -18.65 10.25 1.15
C VAL A 370 -19.79 10.78 2.01
N LEU A 371 -20.06 10.15 3.17
CA LEU A 371 -21.12 10.61 4.09
C LEU A 371 -20.79 11.93 4.78
N LEU A 372 -19.50 12.15 5.12
CA LEU A 372 -19.05 13.33 5.83
C LEU A 372 -19.04 14.57 4.91
N PHE A 373 -18.48 14.44 3.73
CA PHE A 373 -18.26 15.57 2.83
C PHE A 373 -19.38 15.77 1.81
N GLN A 374 -20.03 14.69 1.39
CA GLN A 374 -21.15 14.65 0.43
C GLN A 374 -20.88 15.25 -0.96
N ASN A 375 -20.01 16.25 -1.06
CA ASN A 375 -19.73 17.03 -2.27
C ASN A 375 -18.25 16.86 -2.68
N SER A 376 -17.99 16.73 -4.00
CA SER A 376 -16.63 16.54 -4.54
C SER A 376 -15.70 17.70 -4.19
N ALA A 377 -16.17 18.95 -4.17
CA ALA A 377 -15.35 20.12 -3.87
C ALA A 377 -14.73 20.10 -2.47
N HIS A 378 -15.45 19.63 -1.44
CA HIS A 378 -14.92 19.47 -0.09
C HIS A 378 -13.93 18.29 -0.02
N MET A 379 -14.19 17.21 -0.75
CA MET A 379 -13.27 16.07 -0.83
C MET A 379 -11.96 16.44 -1.54
N GLU A 380 -12.01 17.25 -2.60
CA GLU A 380 -10.83 17.78 -3.31
C GLU A 380 -9.93 18.64 -2.41
N ALA A 381 -10.53 19.38 -1.46
CA ALA A 381 -9.79 20.14 -0.46
C ALA A 381 -8.98 19.23 0.50
N ALA A 382 -9.54 18.07 0.87
CA ALA A 382 -8.88 17.06 1.68
C ALA A 382 -7.72 16.37 0.93
N TYR A 383 -7.89 16.15 -0.36
CA TYR A 383 -7.03 15.36 -1.23
C TYR A 383 -5.62 15.96 -1.41
N GLY A 384 -5.54 17.26 -1.71
CA GLY A 384 -4.27 17.91 -2.05
C GLY A 384 -3.21 17.89 -0.94
N LEU A 385 -3.63 17.87 0.34
CA LEU A 385 -2.71 17.95 1.47
C LEU A 385 -1.93 16.64 1.71
N ALA A 386 -2.56 15.47 1.52
CA ALA A 386 -1.90 14.18 1.63
C ALA A 386 -0.79 14.01 0.60
N ILE A 387 -1.12 14.32 -0.65
CA ILE A 387 -0.21 14.10 -1.78
C ILE A 387 1.00 15.03 -1.69
N THR A 388 0.81 16.32 -1.34
CA THR A 388 1.94 17.24 -1.16
C THR A 388 2.90 16.77 -0.08
N LEU A 389 2.37 16.25 1.05
CA LEU A 389 3.17 15.70 2.14
C LEU A 389 3.97 14.47 1.69
N THR A 390 3.32 13.55 0.97
CA THR A 390 4.00 12.36 0.40
C THR A 390 5.10 12.78 -0.58
N MET A 391 4.82 13.72 -1.47
CA MET A 391 5.80 14.20 -2.46
C MET A 391 7.03 14.82 -1.80
N MET A 392 6.87 15.61 -0.73
CA MET A 392 8.00 16.17 0.04
C MET A 392 8.83 15.06 0.68
N CYS A 393 8.18 14.04 1.26
CA CYS A 393 8.88 12.88 1.82
C CYS A 393 9.67 12.13 0.74
N THR A 394 9.07 11.90 -0.42
CA THR A 394 9.74 11.26 -1.57
C THR A 394 10.91 12.09 -2.07
N THR A 395 10.78 13.42 -2.16
CA THR A 395 11.89 14.32 -2.54
C THR A 395 13.06 14.20 -1.57
N LEU A 396 12.79 14.16 -0.27
CA LEU A 396 13.82 13.99 0.75
C LEU A 396 14.54 12.63 0.63
N LEU A 397 13.81 11.53 0.46
CA LEU A 397 14.41 10.20 0.27
C LEU A 397 15.19 10.11 -1.05
N LEU A 398 14.69 10.72 -2.15
CA LEU A 398 15.40 10.80 -3.42
C LEU A 398 16.70 11.60 -3.33
N PHE A 399 16.74 12.64 -2.51
CA PHE A 399 17.98 13.36 -2.24
C PHE A 399 19.06 12.41 -1.74
N PHE A 400 18.75 11.58 -0.72
CA PHE A 400 19.72 10.61 -0.18
C PHE A 400 20.07 9.53 -1.19
N TYR A 401 19.11 9.06 -1.98
CA TYR A 401 19.38 8.11 -3.06
C TYR A 401 20.36 8.67 -4.10
N LEU A 402 20.15 9.90 -4.55
CA LEU A 402 20.99 10.53 -5.54
C LEU A 402 22.39 10.86 -4.98
N HIS A 403 22.47 11.23 -3.69
CA HIS A 403 23.73 11.60 -3.03
C HIS A 403 24.58 10.38 -2.71
N GLU A 404 24.03 9.38 -2.03
CA GLU A 404 24.77 8.25 -1.48
C GLU A 404 24.89 7.09 -2.50
N GLU A 405 23.79 6.68 -3.11
CA GLU A 405 23.78 5.53 -4.04
C GLU A 405 24.31 5.91 -5.42
N ARG A 406 23.92 7.06 -5.96
CA ARG A 406 24.40 7.57 -7.25
C ARG A 406 25.66 8.41 -7.16
N LYS A 407 26.12 8.71 -5.93
CA LYS A 407 27.36 9.45 -5.62
C LYS A 407 27.47 10.80 -6.33
N LEU A 408 26.35 11.45 -6.60
CA LEU A 408 26.30 12.77 -7.19
C LEU A 408 26.58 13.83 -6.11
N LYS A 409 27.48 14.80 -6.38
CA LYS A 409 27.90 15.77 -5.37
C LYS A 409 27.01 17.01 -5.29
N VAL A 410 26.70 17.63 -6.42
CA VAL A 410 25.99 18.93 -6.51
C VAL A 410 24.54 18.77 -6.93
N ALA A 411 24.25 17.94 -7.92
CA ALA A 411 22.91 17.74 -8.47
C ALA A 411 21.84 17.41 -7.43
N PRO A 412 22.09 16.57 -6.40
CA PRO A 412 21.09 16.28 -5.36
C PRO A 412 20.66 17.51 -4.56
N TRP A 413 21.59 18.42 -4.26
CA TRP A 413 21.30 19.65 -3.53
C TRP A 413 20.42 20.59 -4.35
N ILE A 414 20.73 20.78 -5.64
CA ILE A 414 19.92 21.58 -6.55
C ILE A 414 18.53 20.95 -6.68
N PHE A 415 18.46 19.65 -6.87
CA PHE A 415 17.21 18.88 -6.94
C PHE A 415 16.35 19.09 -5.69
N ALA A 416 16.93 18.84 -4.51
CA ALA A 416 16.18 18.95 -3.25
C ALA A 416 15.74 20.40 -2.99
N ALA A 417 16.64 21.38 -3.17
CA ALA A 417 16.31 22.79 -2.95
C ALA A 417 15.18 23.24 -3.88
N PHE A 418 15.23 22.88 -5.17
CA PHE A 418 14.22 23.28 -6.15
C PHE A 418 12.87 22.62 -5.86
N PHE A 419 12.85 21.29 -5.71
CA PHE A 419 11.58 20.57 -5.53
C PHE A 419 10.97 20.78 -4.15
N LEU A 420 11.76 20.82 -3.06
CA LEU A 420 11.22 21.11 -1.73
C LEU A 420 10.66 22.55 -1.64
N LEU A 421 11.29 23.51 -2.31
CA LEU A 421 10.74 24.86 -2.38
C LEU A 421 9.41 24.89 -3.14
N LEU A 422 9.37 24.27 -4.31
CA LEU A 422 8.18 24.17 -5.15
C LEU A 422 7.03 23.45 -4.41
N GLU A 423 7.31 22.29 -3.87
CA GLU A 423 6.35 21.49 -3.09
C GLU A 423 5.93 22.18 -1.80
N GLY A 424 6.82 22.96 -1.18
CA GLY A 424 6.53 23.80 -0.03
C GLY A 424 5.46 24.85 -0.34
N PHE A 425 5.52 25.50 -1.51
CA PHE A 425 4.46 26.42 -1.95
C PHE A 425 3.11 25.69 -2.13
N PHE A 426 3.11 24.51 -2.74
CA PHE A 426 1.90 23.71 -2.88
C PHE A 426 1.35 23.24 -1.52
N PHE A 427 2.24 22.86 -0.61
CA PHE A 427 1.85 22.47 0.74
C PHE A 427 1.21 23.62 1.51
N VAL A 428 1.82 24.79 1.51
CA VAL A 428 1.28 25.99 2.15
C VAL A 428 -0.08 26.36 1.55
N SER A 429 -0.20 26.30 0.21
CA SER A 429 -1.48 26.52 -0.47
C SER A 429 -2.54 25.48 -0.09
N SER A 430 -2.19 24.20 -0.01
CA SER A 430 -3.11 23.15 0.42
C SER A 430 -3.48 23.27 1.90
N LEU A 431 -2.58 23.77 2.75
CA LEU A 431 -2.82 23.98 4.17
C LEU A 431 -3.92 25.01 4.45
N THR A 432 -4.13 25.98 3.56
CA THR A 432 -5.24 26.94 3.70
C THR A 432 -6.61 26.29 3.60
N LYS A 433 -6.68 25.13 2.92
CA LYS A 433 -7.89 24.31 2.81
C LYS A 433 -8.06 23.34 3.99
N PHE A 434 -7.20 23.41 5.02
CA PHE A 434 -7.21 22.50 6.17
C PHE A 434 -8.58 22.41 6.82
N PHE A 435 -9.20 23.55 7.17
CA PHE A 435 -10.52 23.58 7.81
C PHE A 435 -11.68 23.22 6.86
N HIS A 436 -11.47 23.20 5.56
CA HIS A 436 -12.47 22.84 4.55
C HIS A 436 -12.44 21.35 4.15
N GLY A 437 -11.69 20.52 4.90
CA GLY A 437 -11.61 19.07 4.65
C GLY A 437 -10.22 18.47 4.86
N GLY A 438 -9.15 19.26 4.74
CA GLY A 438 -7.76 18.79 4.89
C GLY A 438 -7.45 18.15 6.24
N TYR A 439 -8.16 18.55 7.31
CA TYR A 439 -8.00 17.97 8.63
C TYR A 439 -8.27 16.46 8.68
N PHE A 440 -9.22 15.97 7.87
CA PHE A 440 -9.56 14.55 7.81
C PHE A 440 -8.37 13.71 7.32
N THR A 441 -7.72 14.17 6.26
CA THR A 441 -6.56 13.50 5.67
C THR A 441 -5.38 13.42 6.64
N ILE A 442 -5.10 14.52 7.34
CA ILE A 442 -4.04 14.56 8.34
C ILE A 442 -4.37 13.62 9.50
N LEU A 443 -5.65 13.58 9.95
CA LEU A 443 -6.09 12.65 10.99
C LEU A 443 -5.90 11.20 10.57
N MET A 444 -6.30 10.84 9.33
CA MET A 444 -6.12 9.49 8.80
C MET A 444 -4.65 9.12 8.64
N ALA A 445 -3.84 10.03 8.09
CA ALA A 445 -2.39 9.81 7.97
C ALA A 445 -1.74 9.66 9.35
N ALA A 446 -2.11 10.47 10.34
CA ALA A 446 -1.62 10.38 11.71
C ALA A 446 -2.03 9.06 12.38
N LEU A 447 -3.26 8.58 12.15
CA LEU A 447 -3.72 7.29 12.67
C LEU A 447 -2.89 6.13 12.09
N ILE A 448 -2.72 6.11 10.75
CA ILE A 448 -1.94 5.09 10.07
C ILE A 448 -0.47 5.15 10.50
N MET A 449 0.13 6.34 10.55
CA MET A 449 1.48 6.55 11.05
C MET A 449 1.62 6.10 12.51
N GLY A 450 0.63 6.37 13.37
CA GLY A 450 0.60 5.91 14.74
C GLY A 450 0.65 4.38 14.84
N ILE A 451 -0.11 3.68 13.99
CA ILE A 451 -0.06 2.21 13.89
C ILE A 451 1.34 1.74 13.48
N MET A 452 1.95 2.36 12.47
CA MET A 452 3.31 2.03 12.01
C MET A 452 4.35 2.25 13.10
N VAL A 453 4.32 3.40 13.78
CA VAL A 453 5.25 3.74 14.87
C VAL A 453 5.11 2.77 16.05
N CYS A 454 3.89 2.45 16.47
CA CYS A 454 3.64 1.48 17.54
C CYS A 454 4.13 0.09 17.16
N TRP A 455 3.89 -0.33 15.91
CA TRP A 455 4.35 -1.63 15.42
C TRP A 455 5.88 -1.70 15.36
N TYR A 456 6.52 -0.70 14.77
CA TYR A 456 7.97 -0.62 14.64
C TYR A 456 8.67 -0.62 16.01
N ASN A 457 8.24 0.26 16.93
CA ASN A 457 8.84 0.34 18.27
C ASN A 457 8.61 -0.96 19.06
N GLY A 458 7.40 -1.52 19.01
CA GLY A 458 7.12 -2.80 19.66
C GLY A 458 7.96 -3.96 19.07
N THR A 459 8.20 -3.96 17.76
CA THR A 459 9.07 -4.93 17.10
C THR A 459 10.54 -4.74 17.52
N ALA A 460 11.01 -3.50 17.60
CA ALA A 460 12.37 -3.21 18.03
C ALA A 460 12.65 -3.69 19.47
N VAL A 461 11.68 -3.55 20.37
CA VAL A 461 11.79 -4.08 21.76
C VAL A 461 11.81 -5.61 21.76
N GLU A 462 10.95 -6.27 21.00
CA GLU A 462 10.96 -7.74 20.87
C GLU A 462 12.29 -8.25 20.28
N GLN A 463 12.83 -7.57 19.26
CA GLN A 463 14.10 -7.96 18.63
C GLN A 463 15.31 -7.82 19.55
N ARG A 464 15.34 -6.84 20.45
CA ARG A 464 16.41 -6.68 21.46
C ARG A 464 16.46 -7.87 22.43
N GLN A 465 15.34 -8.55 22.64
CA GLN A 465 15.22 -9.70 23.55
C GLN A 465 15.35 -11.04 22.82
N PHE A 466 15.48 -11.00 21.49
CA PHE A 466 15.64 -12.21 20.69
C PHE A 466 17.04 -12.79 20.90
N THR A 467 17.10 -14.03 21.39
CA THR A 467 18.36 -14.71 21.66
C THR A 467 18.37 -16.05 20.94
N LEU A 468 19.38 -16.27 20.14
CA LEU A 468 19.62 -17.54 19.47
C LEU A 468 20.53 -18.43 20.31
N LEU A 469 20.18 -19.70 20.43
CA LEU A 469 20.96 -20.72 21.12
C LEU A 469 21.46 -21.77 20.11
N PRO A 470 22.66 -22.34 20.29
CA PRO A 470 23.15 -23.40 19.41
C PRO A 470 22.33 -24.67 19.61
N LEU A 471 21.57 -25.11 18.62
CA LEU A 471 20.67 -26.25 18.70
C LEU A 471 21.41 -27.54 19.03
N ARG A 472 22.62 -27.72 18.46
CA ARG A 472 23.44 -28.91 18.68
C ARG A 472 23.75 -29.16 20.14
N SER A 473 23.87 -28.13 20.99
CA SER A 473 24.13 -28.27 22.42
C SER A 473 22.94 -28.84 23.21
N TYR A 474 21.74 -28.76 22.67
CA TYR A 474 20.52 -29.25 23.31
C TYR A 474 20.08 -30.66 22.84
N LEU A 475 20.68 -31.20 21.78
CA LEU A 475 20.36 -32.54 21.26
C LEU A 475 20.43 -33.61 22.36
N PRO A 476 21.47 -33.67 23.24
CA PRO A 476 21.53 -34.68 24.31
C PRO A 476 20.38 -34.54 25.33
N GLN A 477 19.93 -33.31 25.62
CA GLN A 477 18.82 -33.07 26.55
C GLN A 477 17.48 -33.49 25.93
N LEU A 478 17.27 -33.19 24.64
CA LEU A 478 16.09 -33.61 23.88
C LEU A 478 16.02 -35.14 23.80
N LYS A 479 17.17 -35.84 23.61
CA LYS A 479 17.22 -37.28 23.63
C LYS A 479 16.79 -37.86 25.00
N ARG A 480 17.32 -37.29 26.08
CA ARG A 480 16.92 -37.69 27.44
C ARG A 480 15.43 -37.49 27.67
N LEU A 481 14.88 -36.36 27.23
CA LEU A 481 13.45 -36.08 27.36
C LEU A 481 12.59 -37.04 26.52
N ARG A 482 13.04 -37.41 25.31
CA ARG A 482 12.36 -38.42 24.48
C ARG A 482 12.24 -39.76 25.21
N ASP A 483 13.32 -40.16 25.85
CA ASP A 483 13.47 -41.50 26.46
C ASP A 483 12.96 -41.55 27.93
N ASP A 484 12.52 -40.41 28.49
CA ASP A 484 12.05 -40.30 29.89
C ASP A 484 10.54 -40.57 30.01
N ASP A 485 10.18 -41.80 30.39
CA ASP A 485 8.79 -42.23 30.54
C ASP A 485 8.04 -41.60 31.73
N ARG A 486 8.70 -40.82 32.58
CA ARG A 486 8.04 -40.09 33.68
C ARG A 486 7.15 -38.96 33.17
N TYR A 487 7.39 -38.48 31.93
CA TYR A 487 6.59 -37.47 31.32
C TYR A 487 5.67 -38.08 30.26
N GLU A 488 4.39 -37.70 30.30
CA GLU A 488 3.43 -38.08 29.26
C GLU A 488 3.85 -37.52 27.88
N ARG A 489 3.71 -38.35 26.86
CA ARG A 489 4.00 -37.93 25.50
C ARG A 489 2.94 -36.95 25.00
N MET A 490 3.34 -35.73 24.65
CA MET A 490 2.44 -34.69 24.14
C MET A 490 1.90 -35.05 22.77
N SER A 491 2.73 -35.58 21.87
CA SER A 491 2.41 -36.04 20.52
C SER A 491 3.60 -36.85 19.99
N ASP A 492 3.41 -37.59 18.88
CA ASP A 492 4.54 -38.20 18.19
C ASP A 492 5.43 -37.13 17.58
N ASN A 493 4.83 -36.14 16.91
CA ASN A 493 5.50 -35.01 16.26
C ASN A 493 5.08 -33.70 16.90
N VAL A 494 6.01 -33.03 17.57
CA VAL A 494 5.82 -31.67 18.07
C VAL A 494 6.49 -30.68 17.14
N VAL A 495 5.69 -29.71 16.63
CA VAL A 495 6.07 -28.80 15.55
C VAL A 495 6.11 -27.37 16.06
N TYR A 496 7.24 -26.70 15.86
CA TYR A 496 7.42 -25.27 16.10
C TYR A 496 7.66 -24.54 14.80
N LEU A 497 6.96 -23.44 14.59
CA LEU A 497 7.23 -22.54 13.47
C LEU A 497 8.34 -21.57 13.86
N THR A 498 9.39 -21.50 13.07
CA THR A 498 10.54 -20.61 13.27
C THR A 498 10.69 -19.64 12.11
N LYS A 499 11.15 -18.42 12.41
CA LYS A 499 11.51 -17.42 11.39
C LYS A 499 12.99 -17.44 11.04
N ASP A 500 13.78 -18.20 11.81
CA ASP A 500 15.22 -18.22 11.67
C ASP A 500 15.64 -19.13 10.51
N THR A 501 16.47 -18.61 9.64
CA THR A 501 17.05 -19.32 8.50
C THR A 501 18.40 -19.98 8.84
N HIS A 502 19.00 -19.66 10.01
CA HIS A 502 20.26 -20.25 10.44
C HIS A 502 20.05 -21.69 10.95
N THR A 503 20.62 -22.65 10.24
CA THR A 503 20.43 -24.07 10.50
C THR A 503 20.90 -24.54 11.90
N ASP A 504 22.01 -24.00 12.40
CA ASP A 504 22.61 -24.44 13.66
C ASP A 504 22.03 -23.75 14.91
N TYR A 505 21.18 -22.74 14.78
CA TYR A 505 20.67 -21.95 15.90
C TYR A 505 19.16 -22.06 16.03
N ILE A 506 18.65 -21.87 17.23
CA ILE A 506 17.22 -21.92 17.57
C ILE A 506 16.86 -20.79 18.54
N ASP A 507 15.64 -20.25 18.43
CA ASP A 507 15.12 -19.26 19.40
C ASP A 507 15.08 -19.86 20.82
N ARG A 508 15.65 -19.13 21.78
CA ARG A 508 15.63 -19.48 23.21
C ARG A 508 14.22 -19.77 23.72
N ASP A 509 13.22 -19.04 23.22
CA ASP A 509 11.84 -19.20 23.65
C ASP A 509 11.27 -20.59 23.29
N ILE A 510 11.74 -21.18 22.18
CA ILE A 510 11.38 -22.54 21.79
C ILE A 510 12.00 -23.55 22.75
N VAL A 511 13.30 -23.41 23.05
CA VAL A 511 13.99 -24.29 23.99
C VAL A 511 13.37 -24.22 25.40
N TYR A 512 13.10 -22.96 25.85
CA TYR A 512 12.39 -22.75 27.13
C TYR A 512 11.01 -23.40 27.14
N SER A 513 10.26 -23.29 26.04
CA SER A 513 8.95 -23.93 25.91
C SER A 513 9.03 -25.44 25.99
N ILE A 514 10.07 -26.06 25.40
CA ILE A 514 10.23 -27.52 25.39
C ILE A 514 10.70 -28.05 26.75
N LEU A 515 11.69 -27.39 27.38
CA LEU A 515 12.43 -27.95 28.52
C LEU A 515 11.99 -27.37 29.86
N ASP A 516 11.81 -26.04 29.96
CA ASP A 516 11.69 -25.38 31.28
C ASP A 516 10.25 -25.11 31.69
N LYS A 517 9.41 -24.64 30.74
CA LYS A 517 8.04 -24.24 31.07
C LYS A 517 7.17 -25.45 31.39
N HIS A 518 7.21 -26.47 30.55
CA HIS A 518 6.56 -27.73 30.72
C HIS A 518 7.20 -28.75 29.79
N PRO A 519 7.90 -29.76 30.29
CA PRO A 519 8.62 -30.70 29.43
C PRO A 519 7.67 -31.33 28.40
N LYS A 520 7.98 -31.11 27.10
CA LYS A 520 7.16 -31.57 25.97
C LYS A 520 7.80 -32.79 25.33
N ARG A 521 7.52 -33.95 25.91
CA ARG A 521 7.99 -35.22 25.39
C ARG A 521 7.37 -35.51 24.02
N ALA A 522 8.19 -35.86 23.03
CA ALA A 522 7.79 -36.22 21.68
C ALA A 522 8.68 -37.36 21.16
N ARG A 523 8.26 -38.04 20.08
CA ARG A 523 9.16 -38.93 19.32
C ARG A 523 10.11 -38.11 18.48
N ALA A 524 9.57 -37.03 17.86
CA ALA A 524 10.34 -36.09 17.03
C ALA A 524 9.90 -34.63 17.23
N TRP A 525 10.88 -33.71 17.22
CA TRP A 525 10.67 -32.27 17.23
C TRP A 525 11.01 -31.71 15.88
N TRP A 526 10.10 -30.89 15.37
CA TRP A 526 10.17 -30.29 14.03
C TRP A 526 10.26 -28.77 14.13
N PHE A 527 11.31 -28.18 13.60
CA PHE A 527 11.50 -26.75 13.51
C PHE A 527 11.28 -26.33 12.07
N VAL A 528 10.09 -25.79 11.79
CA VAL A 528 9.64 -25.53 10.41
C VAL A 528 9.74 -24.06 10.10
N ASN A 529 10.49 -23.72 9.05
CA ASN A 529 10.51 -22.40 8.44
C ASN A 529 9.73 -22.44 7.11
N VAL A 530 8.91 -21.41 6.87
CA VAL A 530 8.17 -21.25 5.60
C VAL A 530 8.70 -20.02 4.91
N GLU A 531 9.30 -20.21 3.74
CA GLU A 531 9.83 -19.16 2.91
C GLU A 531 8.98 -19.02 1.65
N THR A 532 8.45 -17.79 1.43
CA THR A 532 7.66 -17.50 0.23
C THR A 532 8.61 -17.08 -0.88
N MET A 533 8.64 -17.88 -1.96
CA MET A 533 9.50 -17.66 -3.11
C MET A 533 8.87 -16.69 -4.10
N ASP A 534 9.70 -16.02 -4.88
CA ASP A 534 9.27 -15.08 -5.93
C ASP A 534 8.64 -15.75 -7.16
N GLU A 535 8.84 -17.03 -7.32
CA GLU A 535 8.20 -17.84 -8.36
C GLU A 535 6.81 -18.32 -7.92
N PRO A 536 5.79 -18.29 -8.81
CA PRO A 536 4.41 -18.55 -8.41
C PRO A 536 4.14 -19.99 -7.95
N HIS A 537 4.83 -20.96 -8.50
CA HIS A 537 4.54 -22.40 -8.34
C HIS A 537 5.68 -23.20 -7.69
N THR A 538 6.69 -22.55 -7.13
CA THR A 538 7.75 -23.25 -6.40
C THR A 538 7.13 -24.08 -5.29
N PHE A 539 7.42 -25.36 -5.26
CA PHE A 539 6.92 -26.29 -4.27
C PHE A 539 8.04 -27.29 -3.91
N ALA A 540 8.87 -26.91 -2.95
CA ALA A 540 10.06 -27.67 -2.59
C ALA A 540 10.30 -27.59 -1.09
N TYR A 541 11.09 -28.52 -0.55
CA TYR A 541 11.52 -28.47 0.83
C TYR A 541 12.98 -28.95 0.96
N SER A 542 13.62 -28.55 2.04
CA SER A 542 14.89 -29.13 2.49
C SER A 542 14.78 -29.51 3.96
N VAL A 543 15.48 -30.58 4.32
CA VAL A 543 15.49 -31.10 5.69
C VAL A 543 16.92 -31.25 6.18
N GLU A 544 17.16 -30.85 7.43
CA GLU A 544 18.38 -31.15 8.17
C GLU A 544 18.04 -31.99 9.40
N THR A 545 18.69 -33.15 9.52
CA THR A 545 18.45 -34.15 10.56
C THR A 545 19.41 -34.05 11.76
N PHE A 546 20.44 -33.21 11.70
CA PHE A 546 21.52 -33.07 12.68
C PHE A 546 22.21 -34.41 13.05
N GLY A 547 22.06 -35.43 12.20
CA GLY A 547 22.53 -36.81 12.48
C GLY A 547 21.71 -37.52 13.55
N THR A 548 20.44 -37.13 13.76
CA THR A 548 19.51 -37.73 14.74
C THR A 548 18.22 -38.17 14.03
N ASP A 549 17.52 -39.07 14.68
CA ASP A 549 16.20 -39.58 14.29
C ASP A 549 15.03 -38.89 15.01
N TYR A 550 15.31 -37.80 15.73
CA TYR A 550 14.31 -37.13 16.60
C TYR A 550 14.30 -35.61 16.52
N VAL A 551 15.25 -34.97 15.85
CA VAL A 551 15.27 -33.51 15.64
C VAL A 551 15.44 -33.21 14.18
N PHE A 552 14.48 -32.47 13.64
CA PHE A 552 14.43 -32.10 12.21
C PHE A 552 14.21 -30.61 12.06
N ARG A 553 14.98 -30.00 11.17
CA ARG A 553 14.71 -28.64 10.68
C ARG A 553 14.25 -28.74 9.23
N VAL A 554 13.09 -28.17 8.97
CA VAL A 554 12.47 -28.19 7.65
C VAL A 554 12.34 -26.77 7.13
N HIS A 555 12.83 -26.54 5.93
CA HIS A 555 12.57 -25.32 5.18
C HIS A 555 11.59 -25.67 4.05
N LEU A 556 10.41 -25.05 4.09
CA LEU A 556 9.38 -25.15 3.05
C LEU A 556 9.53 -23.95 2.12
N TYR A 557 9.89 -24.17 0.87
CA TYR A 557 10.00 -23.16 -0.19
C TYR A 557 8.70 -23.18 -0.99
N LEU A 558 7.83 -22.19 -0.73
CA LEU A 558 6.49 -22.12 -1.31
C LEU A 558 6.40 -20.91 -2.24
N GLY A 559 6.00 -21.12 -3.47
CA GLY A 559 5.67 -20.04 -4.40
C GLY A 559 4.53 -19.17 -3.86
N TYR A 560 4.52 -17.89 -4.20
CA TYR A 560 3.54 -16.93 -3.66
C TYR A 560 2.07 -17.30 -3.93
N LYS A 561 1.79 -18.12 -4.95
CA LYS A 561 0.46 -18.65 -5.28
C LYS A 561 0.06 -19.90 -4.50
N ILE A 562 1.03 -20.56 -3.89
CA ILE A 562 0.77 -21.78 -3.14
C ILE A 562 0.10 -21.43 -1.82
N ASN A 563 -1.10 -21.96 -1.60
CA ASN A 563 -1.79 -21.80 -0.33
C ASN A 563 -0.96 -22.42 0.80
N GLN A 564 -0.73 -21.66 1.85
CA GLN A 564 0.01 -22.16 3.01
C GLN A 564 -0.85 -23.20 3.75
N ARG A 565 -0.51 -24.48 3.60
CA ARG A 565 -1.10 -25.63 4.30
C ARG A 565 0.01 -26.44 4.96
N VAL A 566 0.68 -25.81 5.94
CA VAL A 566 1.91 -26.33 6.54
C VAL A 566 1.71 -27.74 7.09
N ASN A 567 0.56 -28.05 7.72
CA ASN A 567 0.27 -29.39 8.21
C ASN A 567 0.29 -30.45 7.09
N ALA A 568 -0.34 -30.18 5.95
CA ALA A 568 -0.38 -31.13 4.84
C ALA A 568 1.02 -31.35 4.23
N TYR A 569 1.79 -30.28 4.07
CA TYR A 569 3.14 -30.34 3.49
C TYR A 569 4.12 -31.04 4.43
N LEU A 570 4.05 -30.76 5.73
CA LEU A 570 4.90 -31.44 6.73
C LEU A 570 4.58 -32.93 6.82
N ARG A 571 3.31 -33.34 6.69
CA ARG A 571 2.93 -34.75 6.63
C ARG A 571 3.59 -35.48 5.44
N GLN A 572 3.64 -34.83 4.28
CA GLN A 572 4.36 -35.36 3.12
C GLN A 572 5.85 -35.51 3.41
N VAL A 573 6.49 -34.48 3.98
CA VAL A 573 7.91 -34.54 4.38
C VAL A 573 8.18 -35.72 5.34
N VAL A 574 7.31 -35.92 6.33
CA VAL A 574 7.42 -37.01 7.29
C VAL A 574 7.25 -38.38 6.60
N GLN A 575 6.34 -38.49 5.63
CA GLN A 575 6.18 -39.73 4.82
C GLN A 575 7.44 -40.03 3.99
N ASP A 576 8.01 -39.00 3.36
CA ASP A 576 9.22 -39.14 2.56
C ASP A 576 10.41 -39.60 3.42
N LEU A 577 10.60 -39.01 4.62
CA LEU A 577 11.66 -39.39 5.55
C LEU A 577 11.46 -40.79 6.18
N ALA A 578 10.22 -41.19 6.38
CA ALA A 578 9.92 -42.57 6.83
C ALA A 578 10.22 -43.58 5.70
N ALA A 579 9.96 -43.24 4.45
CA ALA A 579 10.25 -44.09 3.29
C ALA A 579 11.76 -44.21 3.02
N THR A 580 12.55 -43.14 3.26
CA THR A 580 14.02 -43.17 3.12
C THR A 580 14.72 -43.81 4.31
N GLY A 581 14.00 -44.07 5.41
CA GLY A 581 14.55 -44.64 6.64
C GLY A 581 15.28 -43.67 7.56
N GLU A 582 15.20 -42.35 7.26
CA GLU A 582 15.76 -41.29 8.09
C GLU A 582 14.93 -41.05 9.37
N LEU A 583 13.64 -41.39 9.32
CA LEU A 583 12.73 -41.33 10.44
C LEU A 583 12.16 -42.75 10.71
N PRO A 584 12.25 -43.29 11.96
CA PRO A 584 11.60 -44.56 12.31
C PRO A 584 10.09 -44.49 12.09
N PRO A 585 9.44 -45.58 11.63
CA PRO A 585 7.99 -45.62 11.46
C PRO A 585 7.26 -45.26 12.77
N GLN A 586 6.30 -44.36 12.68
CA GLN A 586 5.50 -43.88 13.80
C GLN A 586 4.11 -44.53 13.76
N THR A 587 4.01 -45.81 14.14
CA THR A 587 2.77 -46.57 14.18
C THR A 587 1.79 -46.02 15.19
N HIS A 588 0.51 -46.05 14.85
CA HIS A 588 -0.60 -45.56 15.66
C HIS A 588 -1.56 -46.71 15.92
N ASP A 589 -1.70 -47.14 17.19
CA ASP A 589 -2.53 -48.29 17.57
C ASP A 589 -4.04 -47.97 17.57
N TYR A 590 -4.39 -46.68 17.67
CA TYR A 590 -5.77 -46.22 17.74
C TYR A 590 -6.07 -45.24 16.59
N SER A 591 -6.84 -45.67 15.60
CA SER A 591 -7.26 -44.86 14.49
C SER A 591 -8.62 -45.25 13.99
N VAL A 592 -9.39 -44.26 13.53
CA VAL A 592 -10.65 -44.46 12.80
C VAL A 592 -10.38 -44.95 11.37
N TYR A 593 -9.18 -44.76 10.86
CA TYR A 593 -8.78 -45.14 9.51
C TYR A 593 -8.20 -46.54 9.51
N LYS A 594 -8.55 -47.34 8.48
CA LYS A 594 -8.06 -48.72 8.31
C LYS A 594 -6.55 -48.79 8.10
N ASP A 595 -5.98 -47.75 7.48
CA ASP A 595 -4.53 -47.56 7.28
C ASP A 595 -4.15 -46.15 7.74
N PRO A 596 -3.75 -45.96 9.00
CA PRO A 596 -3.42 -44.65 9.53
C PRO A 596 -2.09 -44.08 8.99
N GLY A 597 -1.33 -44.86 8.21
CA GLY A 597 0.02 -44.51 7.79
C GLY A 597 1.04 -44.55 8.95
N ASN A 598 2.32 -44.48 8.64
CA ASN A 598 3.43 -44.54 9.59
C ASN A 598 3.94 -43.15 10.03
N ILE A 599 3.09 -42.13 10.05
CA ILE A 599 3.50 -40.74 10.27
C ILE A 599 3.16 -40.18 11.66
N GLY A 600 2.44 -40.96 12.50
CA GLY A 600 2.07 -40.57 13.87
C GLY A 600 1.14 -39.34 13.97
N THR A 601 1.00 -38.84 15.21
CA THR A 601 0.20 -37.67 15.55
C THR A 601 1.02 -36.37 15.47
N PHE A 602 0.37 -35.23 15.15
CA PHE A 602 1.03 -33.93 15.05
C PHE A 602 0.42 -32.93 16.05
N LYS A 603 1.27 -32.19 16.74
CA LYS A 603 0.91 -31.09 17.61
C LYS A 603 1.72 -29.86 17.23
N PHE A 604 1.04 -28.80 16.81
CA PHE A 604 1.67 -27.51 16.51
C PHE A 604 1.69 -26.64 17.77
N VAL A 605 2.86 -26.13 18.14
CA VAL A 605 3.03 -25.23 19.27
C VAL A 605 3.36 -23.83 18.76
N LEU A 606 2.46 -22.90 18.95
CA LEU A 606 2.62 -21.50 18.55
C LEU A 606 2.94 -20.64 19.77
N ILE A 607 4.16 -20.10 19.79
CA ILE A 607 4.64 -19.27 20.90
C ILE A 607 4.05 -17.86 20.78
N ARG A 608 3.49 -17.36 21.89
CA ARG A 608 3.06 -15.98 22.08
C ARG A 608 3.87 -15.37 23.21
N LYS A 609 4.59 -14.28 22.87
CA LYS A 609 5.33 -13.53 23.88
C LYS A 609 4.37 -12.68 24.71
N LEU A 610 4.55 -12.65 26.02
CA LEU A 610 3.84 -11.77 26.95
C LEU A 610 4.84 -10.90 27.69
N LEU A 611 4.53 -9.61 27.83
CA LEU A 611 5.30 -8.74 28.68
C LEU A 611 4.88 -8.98 30.14
N ALA A 612 5.83 -9.45 30.96
CA ALA A 612 5.57 -9.65 32.39
C ALA A 612 5.38 -8.28 33.10
N PRO A 613 4.48 -8.19 34.10
CA PRO A 613 4.28 -6.97 34.87
C PRO A 613 5.55 -6.46 35.54
N GLU A 614 6.41 -7.38 35.98
CA GLU A 614 7.67 -7.13 36.68
C GLU A 614 8.83 -6.74 35.76
N SER A 615 8.62 -6.76 34.43
CA SER A 615 9.65 -6.40 33.47
C SER A 615 10.08 -4.94 33.62
N ASP A 616 11.40 -4.72 33.71
CA ASP A 616 12.00 -3.38 33.76
C ASP A 616 12.07 -2.80 32.33
N VAL A 617 10.94 -2.31 31.85
CA VAL A 617 10.77 -1.73 30.53
C VAL A 617 10.20 -0.33 30.72
N GLU A 618 10.72 0.64 29.99
CA GLU A 618 10.21 2.02 30.05
C GLU A 618 8.69 2.08 29.76
N PRO A 619 7.96 3.00 30.40
CA PRO A 619 6.51 3.15 30.18
C PRO A 619 6.13 3.33 28.71
N SER A 620 6.95 4.06 27.93
CA SER A 620 6.78 4.26 26.49
C SER A 620 6.88 2.95 25.69
N GLU A 621 7.89 2.12 25.98
CA GLU A 621 8.10 0.82 25.37
C GLU A 621 7.00 -0.17 25.77
N ARG A 622 6.55 -0.15 27.03
CA ARG A 622 5.42 -0.96 27.51
C ARG A 622 4.14 -0.64 26.74
N THR A 623 3.87 0.64 26.53
CA THR A 623 2.71 1.10 25.74
C THR A 623 2.82 0.63 24.29
N ALA A 624 3.99 0.78 23.66
CA ALA A 624 4.22 0.34 22.27
C ALA A 624 4.00 -1.17 22.09
N ILE A 625 4.51 -2.01 23.01
CA ILE A 625 4.30 -3.47 22.98
C ILE A 625 2.81 -3.80 23.18
N THR A 626 2.13 -3.15 24.12
CA THR A 626 0.71 -3.41 24.39
C THR A 626 -0.14 -3.06 23.16
N LEU A 627 0.09 -1.91 22.54
CA LEU A 627 -0.58 -1.51 21.31
C LEU A 627 -0.26 -2.45 20.16
N LYS A 628 1.01 -2.87 20.01
CA LYS A 628 1.40 -3.87 19.02
C LYS A 628 0.59 -5.17 19.18
N TYR A 629 0.38 -5.65 20.42
CA TYR A 629 -0.39 -6.86 20.66
C TYR A 629 -1.88 -6.69 20.34
N ILE A 630 -2.45 -5.49 20.55
CA ILE A 630 -3.82 -5.17 20.14
C ILE A 630 -3.92 -5.19 18.61
N ILE A 631 -3.02 -4.50 17.91
CA ILE A 631 -2.95 -4.45 16.45
C ILE A 631 -2.78 -5.86 15.87
N ARG A 632 -1.89 -6.69 16.46
CA ARG A 632 -1.67 -8.07 16.06
C ARG A 632 -2.92 -8.94 16.16
N ARG A 633 -3.75 -8.73 17.19
CA ARG A 633 -5.03 -9.46 17.33
C ARG A 633 -6.00 -9.11 16.19
N ALA A 634 -6.04 -7.84 15.78
CA ALA A 634 -6.86 -7.39 14.68
C ALA A 634 -6.36 -7.92 13.32
N ALA A 635 -5.04 -8.05 13.12
CA ALA A 635 -4.43 -8.51 11.87
C ALA A 635 -4.58 -10.02 11.60
N GLY A 636 -5.06 -10.81 12.58
CA GLY A 636 -5.28 -12.25 12.46
C GLY A 636 -4.29 -13.09 13.26
N THR A 637 -4.52 -14.40 13.28
CA THR A 637 -3.70 -15.35 14.06
C THR A 637 -2.69 -16.07 13.17
N PRO A 638 -1.48 -16.38 13.67
CA PRO A 638 -0.50 -17.20 12.93
C PRO A 638 -1.07 -18.55 12.47
N ALA A 639 -1.97 -19.16 13.23
CA ALA A 639 -2.63 -20.39 12.84
C ALA A 639 -3.36 -20.26 11.50
N ARG A 640 -3.98 -19.10 11.26
CA ARG A 640 -4.68 -18.81 10.00
C ARG A 640 -3.70 -18.56 8.85
N TRP A 641 -2.59 -17.88 9.12
CA TRP A 641 -1.60 -17.57 8.07
C TRP A 641 -0.95 -18.83 7.50
N TYR A 642 -0.72 -19.86 8.38
CA TYR A 642 -0.08 -21.11 8.00
C TYR A 642 -1.07 -22.24 7.68
N GLY A 643 -2.37 -21.94 7.57
CA GLY A 643 -3.41 -22.92 7.25
C GLY A 643 -3.54 -24.04 8.29
N LEU A 644 -3.37 -23.70 9.56
CA LEU A 644 -3.41 -24.62 10.71
C LEU A 644 -4.75 -24.60 11.46
N GLU A 645 -5.80 -23.94 10.92
CA GLU A 645 -7.09 -23.77 11.61
C GLU A 645 -7.75 -25.10 11.99
N ASN A 646 -7.60 -26.12 11.15
CA ASN A 646 -8.12 -27.47 11.36
C ASN A 646 -7.08 -28.45 11.91
N SER A 647 -5.95 -27.94 12.42
CA SER A 647 -4.87 -28.75 12.97
C SER A 647 -4.89 -28.74 14.49
N ASN A 648 -4.23 -29.73 15.14
CA ASN A 648 -4.08 -29.73 16.58
C ASN A 648 -3.04 -28.66 16.98
N VAL A 649 -3.51 -27.45 17.32
CA VAL A 649 -2.69 -26.28 17.65
C VAL A 649 -2.78 -25.97 19.14
N SER A 650 -1.64 -25.75 19.76
CA SER A 650 -1.52 -25.25 21.14
C SER A 650 -0.87 -23.87 21.11
N PHE A 651 -1.50 -22.89 21.75
CA PHE A 651 -0.91 -21.57 21.96
C PHE A 651 -0.18 -21.55 23.30
N GLU A 652 1.09 -21.24 23.27
CA GLU A 652 1.91 -21.17 24.46
C GLU A 652 2.41 -19.76 24.74
N TYR A 653 2.15 -19.28 25.94
CA TYR A 653 2.59 -17.97 26.39
C TYR A 653 3.96 -18.08 27.05
N VAL A 654 4.94 -17.39 26.48
CA VAL A 654 6.30 -17.31 27.02
C VAL A 654 6.55 -15.86 27.46
N PRO A 655 7.10 -15.64 28.67
CA PRO A 655 7.43 -14.31 29.12
C PRO A 655 8.50 -13.71 28.21
N LEU A 656 8.34 -12.44 27.83
CA LEU A 656 9.39 -11.69 27.19
C LEU A 656 10.51 -11.53 28.23
N PHE A 657 11.66 -12.17 28.01
CA PHE A 657 12.78 -12.16 28.94
C PHE A 657 13.48 -10.80 28.92
N THR A 658 12.96 -9.89 29.74
CA THR A 658 13.59 -8.59 30.02
C THR A 658 14.32 -8.66 31.36
N LYS A 659 15.13 -7.63 31.68
CA LYS A 659 15.62 -7.46 33.05
C LYS A 659 14.42 -7.24 33.95
N PHE A 660 14.30 -8.05 34.99
CA PHE A 660 13.26 -7.85 36.00
C PHE A 660 13.72 -6.75 36.97
N LYS A 661 12.75 -5.92 37.42
CA LYS A 661 13.00 -5.01 38.53
C LYS A 661 13.49 -5.81 39.72
N ALA A 662 14.50 -5.31 40.39
CA ALA A 662 14.99 -5.91 41.63
C ALA A 662 13.81 -5.97 42.62
N VAL A 663 13.33 -7.18 42.91
CA VAL A 663 12.32 -7.40 43.93
C VAL A 663 13.06 -7.54 45.25
N ASN A 664 12.66 -6.75 46.25
CA ASN A 664 13.18 -6.93 47.60
C ASN A 664 12.95 -8.38 48.06
N LYS A 665 13.99 -9.00 48.57
CA LYS A 665 13.93 -10.38 49.05
C LYS A 665 12.87 -10.47 50.12
N MET A 666 11.84 -11.31 49.92
CA MET A 666 10.84 -11.56 50.96
C MET A 666 11.50 -12.12 52.20
N GLN A 667 11.21 -11.52 53.34
CA GLN A 667 11.66 -12.00 54.63
C GLN A 667 10.71 -13.10 55.12
N ARG A 668 11.27 -14.25 55.46
CA ARG A 668 10.49 -15.33 56.07
C ARG A 668 10.22 -14.97 57.52
N LEU A 669 8.98 -14.76 57.86
CA LEU A 669 8.51 -14.59 59.24
C LEU A 669 8.22 -15.94 59.88
N ALA A 670 8.34 -16.02 61.20
CA ALA A 670 7.88 -17.18 61.94
C ALA A 670 6.33 -17.30 61.85
N PRO A 671 5.75 -18.52 61.97
CA PRO A 671 4.30 -18.72 61.78
C PRO A 671 3.37 -17.81 62.61
N ASN A 672 3.87 -17.25 63.70
CA ASN A 672 3.12 -16.36 64.59
C ASN A 672 3.60 -14.88 64.58
N GLU A 673 4.58 -14.53 63.76
CA GLU A 673 5.03 -13.14 63.56
C GLU A 673 4.21 -12.46 62.48
N ARG A 674 3.66 -11.28 62.83
CA ARG A 674 3.09 -10.34 61.83
C ARG A 674 4.12 -9.26 61.55
N PRO A 675 4.22 -8.74 60.29
CA PRO A 675 5.17 -7.70 59.92
C PRO A 675 4.85 -6.37 60.65
#